data_0ab6e6c879126a0d95fb01a393e45ef1
#
_entry.id   0ab6e6c879126a0d95fb01a393e45ef1
#
_cell.length_a   1.000
_cell.length_b   1.000
_cell.length_c   1.000
_cell.angle_alpha   90.00
_cell.angle_beta   90.00
_cell.angle_gamma   90.00
#
_symmetry.space_group_name_H-M   'P 1'
#
loop_
_entity.id
_entity.type
_entity.pdbx_description
1 polymer ?
#
loop_
_entity_poly.entity_id
_entity_poly.type
_entity_poly.pdbx_seq_one_letter_code
_entity_poly.pdbx_strand_id
1 'polypeptide(L)'
;MPKRYSVSSVLLYLLFMAGIAVAQNAPLDLDRYQSFEGFIDTWWDEETGRMLVRVDEFDTPFIYQASLPRGVGSNDIGLDRGQLGTTKIVRFLRSGPKVLLVEDNLQYRADSDNARERQAIDESFARSVIWGFVAIDDDDDSAIIDATAFFVRDAHGVGARLAMMGEGSFNVDDSRSAIFLPRTKAFPDNTETEAIVTLVGTPTGQHLPRVIPDRNALTVHVHHSFIRLPDDNYEPLPYESRSGVTGLRYDDGGFLDYATPVGDALIRNFGRRHRLEKVDPAAELSEAVEPIVYYLDPGAPEPVRSALLEGARWWAQAFEAAGYKDAYRVEMLPDGADPMDVRYNVIQWVHRATRGWSYGSSVLDPRTGEILKGHVSLGSLRVRQDYLIAEGLLAPYVDETVPPEMLEMSLARIRQLSAHEVGHTLGFEHNFAASTQNRASVMDYPFPLVKITATGELDLSDAYDVGIGEWDKRAVLYAYQDFPEGVDRDAARRQIMEDTIGQGFKYVADTDARSVSTSHPDGNLWDNGADAIQELEHLMKVREIALQRFSERNIRIGRPLATLEEVLVPIYLLHRFQIEAVGKLIGGQYFTYRLRGDAQEGARPVPVARQQQAIDALLATIDPAVLRLPQGLADLITPRVPNNPKSRETFTGATGINFDPVAPAQSAVALTLRVLLDPTRAARLERAGAPGFDAVINGLLAATWYADARTGIDALVERQASLQVLYGLLRLAFDASADNNVRARSLAAVQELDGWLARRSPRDKAMRAHYAFARYEIDRLQDDPAALETLVPATLPPGSPIGSYSE
;
A
#
# COMPACT_ATOMS: atom_id res chain seq x y z
N MET A 1 -79.02 -20.28 4.72
CA MET A 1 -78.80 -21.62 4.07
C MET A 1 -77.32 -21.95 4.38
N PRO A 2 -77.04 -23.03 5.16
CA PRO A 2 -75.64 -23.37 5.51
C PRO A 2 -75.09 -24.27 4.38
N LYS A 3 -73.86 -23.90 3.90
CA LYS A 3 -73.11 -24.72 2.96
C LYS A 3 -72.50 -25.93 3.68
N ARG A 4 -72.87 -27.14 3.20
CA ARG A 4 -72.28 -28.42 3.63
C ARG A 4 -70.86 -28.50 3.08
N TYR A 5 -69.85 -28.53 3.98
CA TYR A 5 -68.50 -28.95 3.63
C TYR A 5 -68.37 -30.44 3.56
N SER A 6 -67.85 -30.96 2.45
CA SER A 6 -67.77 -32.42 2.19
C SER A 6 -66.61 -33.01 3.04
N VAL A 7 -66.92 -34.15 3.69
CA VAL A 7 -66.07 -34.99 4.56
C VAL A 7 -64.80 -35.51 3.84
N SER A 8 -64.72 -35.38 2.50
CA SER A 8 -63.63 -35.92 1.71
C SER A 8 -62.32 -35.08 1.79
N SER A 9 -62.39 -33.80 2.20
CA SER A 9 -61.21 -32.94 2.27
C SER A 9 -60.36 -33.08 3.58
N VAL A 10 -60.98 -33.64 4.62
CA VAL A 10 -60.30 -33.87 5.92
C VAL A 10 -59.52 -35.19 5.91
N LEU A 11 -59.89 -36.17 5.11
CA LEU A 11 -59.17 -37.44 5.03
C LEU A 11 -57.86 -37.32 4.17
N LEU A 12 -57.81 -36.37 3.25
CA LEU A 12 -56.58 -36.10 2.45
C LEU A 12 -55.51 -35.35 3.22
N TYR A 13 -55.96 -34.55 4.23
CA TYR A 13 -55.00 -33.79 5.09
C TYR A 13 -54.40 -34.68 6.19
N LEU A 14 -55.08 -35.70 6.65
CA LEU A 14 -54.62 -36.67 7.64
C LEU A 14 -53.69 -37.73 7.01
N LEU A 15 -53.79 -38.03 5.72
CA LEU A 15 -52.87 -38.91 5.00
C LEU A 15 -51.52 -38.21 4.62
N PHE A 16 -51.46 -36.87 4.56
CA PHE A 16 -50.24 -36.13 4.33
C PHE A 16 -49.41 -35.92 5.61
N MET A 17 -50.03 -36.01 6.80
CA MET A 17 -49.33 -35.88 8.09
C MET A 17 -48.83 -37.20 8.69
N ALA A 18 -49.20 -38.34 8.09
CA ALA A 18 -48.74 -39.67 8.53
C ALA A 18 -47.50 -40.18 7.79
N GLY A 19 -46.90 -39.37 6.90
CA GLY A 19 -45.74 -39.74 6.08
C GLY A 19 -44.40 -39.09 6.48
N ILE A 20 -44.36 -38.36 7.62
CA ILE A 20 -43.06 -38.00 8.24
C ILE A 20 -42.73 -39.15 9.21
N ALA A 21 -42.46 -40.33 8.65
CA ALA A 21 -41.62 -41.29 9.34
C ALA A 21 -40.26 -40.58 9.47
N VAL A 22 -39.82 -40.37 10.72
CA VAL A 22 -38.43 -40.12 11.03
C VAL A 22 -37.66 -41.28 10.42
N ALA A 23 -37.11 -41.12 9.24
CA ALA A 23 -36.06 -41.98 8.78
C ALA A 23 -34.98 -41.87 9.85
N GLN A 24 -34.85 -42.89 10.70
CA GLN A 24 -33.63 -43.09 11.43
C GLN A 24 -32.54 -43.13 10.36
N ASN A 25 -31.74 -42.03 10.28
CA ASN A 25 -30.62 -41.96 9.37
C ASN A 25 -29.76 -43.21 9.68
N ALA A 26 -29.55 -44.05 8.67
CA ALA A 26 -28.49 -45.06 8.79
C ALA A 26 -27.20 -44.28 9.14
N PRO A 27 -26.34 -44.83 10.00
CA PRO A 27 -25.08 -44.19 10.32
C PRO A 27 -24.37 -43.75 9.02
N LEU A 28 -23.83 -42.55 9.00
CA LEU A 28 -23.13 -42.01 7.85
C LEU A 28 -21.92 -42.89 7.53
N ASP A 29 -21.93 -43.52 6.35
CA ASP A 29 -20.84 -44.38 5.90
C ASP A 29 -19.74 -43.51 5.26
N LEU A 30 -18.76 -43.06 6.04
CA LEU A 30 -17.67 -42.22 5.60
C LEU A 30 -16.64 -42.95 4.71
N ASP A 31 -16.60 -44.31 4.74
CA ASP A 31 -15.64 -45.11 3.94
C ASP A 31 -15.90 -45.01 2.44
N ARG A 32 -17.10 -44.57 2.04
CA ARG A 32 -17.47 -44.32 0.62
C ARG A 32 -16.99 -43.01 0.06
N TYR A 33 -16.53 -42.07 0.90
CA TYR A 33 -16.07 -40.73 0.50
C TYR A 33 -14.56 -40.67 0.43
N GLN A 34 -14.03 -39.71 -0.38
CA GLN A 34 -12.60 -39.45 -0.39
C GLN A 34 -12.21 -38.69 0.90
N SER A 35 -11.37 -39.31 1.75
CA SER A 35 -10.91 -38.70 3.00
C SER A 35 -9.68 -37.80 2.80
N PHE A 36 -9.58 -36.76 3.63
CA PHE A 36 -8.42 -35.94 3.86
C PHE A 36 -8.22 -35.85 5.38
N GLU A 37 -7.26 -36.63 5.89
CA GLU A 37 -6.98 -36.74 7.32
C GLU A 37 -5.87 -35.77 7.75
N GLY A 38 -6.09 -34.99 8.81
CA GLY A 38 -5.12 -34.01 9.30
C GLY A 38 -5.56 -33.23 10.53
N PHE A 39 -5.30 -31.94 10.59
CA PHE A 39 -5.69 -31.11 11.74
C PHE A 39 -7.21 -31.13 11.97
N ILE A 40 -7.97 -30.98 10.92
CA ILE A 40 -9.41 -31.20 10.91
C ILE A 40 -9.70 -32.16 9.76
N ASP A 41 -10.29 -33.30 10.05
CA ASP A 41 -10.59 -34.30 9.05
C ASP A 41 -11.75 -33.87 8.17
N THR A 42 -11.61 -34.09 6.86
CA THR A 42 -12.66 -33.77 5.87
C THR A 42 -12.87 -34.89 4.89
N TRP A 43 -14.09 -34.94 4.30
CA TRP A 43 -14.47 -35.95 3.30
C TRP A 43 -15.16 -35.27 2.13
N TRP A 44 -14.81 -35.70 0.93
CA TRP A 44 -15.45 -35.29 -0.32
C TRP A 44 -16.44 -36.36 -0.79
N ASP A 45 -17.68 -35.94 -0.96
CA ASP A 45 -18.74 -36.73 -1.58
C ASP A 45 -18.83 -36.42 -3.09
N GLU A 46 -18.26 -37.28 -3.93
CA GLU A 46 -18.19 -37.06 -5.38
C GLU A 46 -19.59 -37.08 -6.04
N GLU A 47 -20.52 -37.84 -5.47
CA GLU A 47 -21.88 -37.97 -6.03
C GLU A 47 -22.71 -36.69 -5.85
N THR A 48 -22.54 -36.00 -4.73
CA THR A 48 -23.33 -34.82 -4.38
C THR A 48 -22.53 -33.52 -4.45
N GLY A 49 -21.22 -33.59 -4.54
CA GLY A 49 -20.33 -32.40 -4.53
C GLY A 49 -20.23 -31.75 -3.15
N ARG A 50 -20.42 -32.51 -2.05
CA ARG A 50 -20.36 -32.00 -0.69
C ARG A 50 -18.98 -32.18 -0.06
N MET A 51 -18.60 -31.22 0.76
CA MET A 51 -17.46 -31.30 1.64
C MET A 51 -17.94 -31.43 3.08
N LEU A 52 -17.66 -32.59 3.68
CA LEU A 52 -17.98 -32.88 5.07
C LEU A 52 -16.78 -32.59 5.94
N VAL A 53 -17.01 -32.12 7.16
CA VAL A 53 -15.98 -31.78 8.14
C VAL A 53 -16.35 -32.45 9.47
N ARG A 54 -15.35 -33.08 10.10
CA ARG A 54 -15.47 -33.56 11.50
C ARG A 54 -15.07 -32.44 12.44
N VAL A 55 -15.88 -32.25 13.46
CA VAL A 55 -15.59 -31.40 14.60
C VAL A 55 -15.58 -32.30 15.83
N ASP A 56 -14.37 -32.49 16.39
CA ASP A 56 -14.11 -33.32 17.58
C ASP A 56 -13.48 -32.49 18.73
N GLU A 57 -13.07 -31.27 18.46
CA GLU A 57 -12.56 -30.33 19.46
C GLU A 57 -13.49 -29.09 19.55
N PHE A 58 -14.49 -29.18 20.45
CA PHE A 58 -15.35 -28.03 20.74
C PHE A 58 -14.70 -27.10 21.75
N ASP A 59 -15.00 -25.79 21.62
CA ASP A 59 -14.49 -24.69 22.46
C ASP A 59 -12.95 -24.54 22.45
N THR A 60 -12.25 -25.24 21.57
CA THR A 60 -10.82 -25.15 21.37
C THR A 60 -10.51 -24.10 20.29
N PRO A 61 -9.69 -23.08 20.58
CA PRO A 61 -9.39 -22.04 19.59
C PRO A 61 -8.38 -22.53 18.55
N PHE A 62 -8.56 -22.07 17.31
CA PHE A 62 -7.62 -22.25 16.19
C PHE A 62 -7.65 -21.05 15.25
N ILE A 63 -6.70 -20.98 14.32
CA ILE A 63 -6.64 -19.90 13.33
C ILE A 63 -7.50 -20.27 12.12
N TYR A 64 -8.32 -19.34 11.67
CA TYR A 64 -8.98 -19.35 10.38
C TYR A 64 -8.46 -18.23 9.50
N GLN A 65 -8.00 -18.57 8.29
CA GLN A 65 -7.52 -17.65 7.28
C GLN A 65 -8.24 -17.87 5.96
N ALA A 66 -8.87 -16.83 5.41
CA ALA A 66 -9.35 -16.83 4.02
C ALA A 66 -8.34 -16.10 3.12
N SER A 67 -8.11 -16.62 1.92
CA SER A 67 -7.13 -16.08 0.98
C SER A 67 -7.64 -16.15 -0.45
N LEU A 68 -6.98 -15.44 -1.39
CA LEU A 68 -7.40 -15.36 -2.79
C LEU A 68 -6.31 -15.93 -3.72
N PRO A 69 -6.18 -17.27 -3.87
CA PRO A 69 -5.14 -17.88 -4.71
C PRO A 69 -5.27 -17.51 -6.18
N ARG A 70 -6.49 -17.17 -6.66
CA ARG A 70 -6.75 -16.61 -7.98
C ARG A 70 -7.60 -15.36 -7.85
N GLY A 71 -7.00 -14.21 -8.14
CA GLY A 71 -7.62 -12.90 -8.02
C GLY A 71 -8.14 -12.34 -9.34
N VAL A 72 -8.34 -11.04 -9.36
CA VAL A 72 -8.97 -10.30 -10.48
C VAL A 72 -7.92 -9.71 -11.44
N GLY A 73 -6.68 -9.52 -10.98
CA GLY A 73 -5.58 -9.01 -11.82
C GLY A 73 -5.68 -7.50 -12.14
N SER A 74 -6.38 -6.74 -11.33
CA SER A 74 -6.46 -5.28 -11.43
C SER A 74 -5.78 -4.60 -10.25
N ASN A 75 -4.79 -3.77 -10.53
CA ASN A 75 -4.16 -2.96 -9.50
C ASN A 75 -5.14 -1.94 -8.88
N ASP A 76 -6.04 -1.39 -9.68
CA ASP A 76 -7.00 -0.39 -9.25
C ASP A 76 -8.07 -0.97 -8.30
N ILE A 77 -8.38 -2.27 -8.42
CA ILE A 77 -9.33 -2.99 -7.54
C ILE A 77 -8.60 -3.56 -6.32
N GLY A 78 -7.37 -4.07 -6.50
CA GLY A 78 -6.54 -4.59 -5.42
C GLY A 78 -6.94 -5.98 -4.93
N LEU A 79 -7.52 -6.83 -5.78
CA LEU A 79 -7.82 -8.24 -5.51
C LEU A 79 -6.81 -9.10 -6.27
N ASP A 80 -5.67 -9.30 -5.66
CA ASP A 80 -4.52 -9.96 -6.29
C ASP A 80 -4.49 -11.47 -6.11
N ARG A 81 -3.77 -12.15 -7.01
CA ARG A 81 -3.35 -13.54 -6.80
C ARG A 81 -2.50 -13.64 -5.53
N GLY A 82 -2.86 -14.54 -4.62
CA GLY A 82 -2.14 -14.79 -3.39
C GLY A 82 -2.48 -13.84 -2.24
N GLN A 83 -3.43 -12.92 -2.41
CA GLN A 83 -3.80 -11.97 -1.36
C GLN A 83 -4.35 -12.70 -0.14
N LEU A 84 -3.73 -12.45 1.03
CA LEU A 84 -4.23 -12.93 2.31
C LEU A 84 -5.38 -12.04 2.79
N GLY A 85 -6.38 -12.64 3.41
CA GLY A 85 -7.41 -11.92 4.17
C GLY A 85 -6.97 -11.70 5.62
N THR A 86 -7.92 -11.35 6.49
CA THR A 86 -7.67 -11.15 7.92
C THR A 86 -7.54 -12.51 8.62
N THR A 87 -6.50 -12.68 9.42
CA THR A 87 -6.33 -13.82 10.31
C THR A 87 -7.29 -13.71 11.49
N LYS A 88 -8.00 -14.78 11.82
CA LYS A 88 -9.02 -14.84 12.88
C LYS A 88 -8.72 -15.96 13.84
N ILE A 89 -8.93 -15.75 15.13
CA ILE A 89 -9.03 -16.83 16.11
C ILE A 89 -10.49 -17.24 16.20
N VAL A 90 -10.74 -18.51 15.95
CA VAL A 90 -12.09 -19.08 15.89
C VAL A 90 -12.17 -20.36 16.72
N ARG A 91 -13.39 -20.74 17.09
CA ARG A 91 -13.68 -22.02 17.74
C ARG A 91 -15.04 -22.56 17.28
N PHE A 92 -15.19 -23.87 17.35
CA PHE A 92 -16.49 -24.49 17.18
C PHE A 92 -17.24 -24.56 18.51
N LEU A 93 -18.47 -24.06 18.54
CA LEU A 93 -19.37 -24.18 19.69
C LEU A 93 -20.55 -25.07 19.33
N ARG A 94 -20.87 -26.02 20.20
CA ARG A 94 -22.06 -26.89 20.05
C ARG A 94 -23.26 -26.29 20.75
N SER A 95 -24.41 -26.24 20.07
CA SER A 95 -25.70 -25.84 20.64
C SER A 95 -26.80 -26.76 20.11
N GLY A 96 -27.03 -27.88 20.80
CA GLY A 96 -27.89 -28.93 20.33
C GLY A 96 -27.44 -29.50 18.98
N PRO A 97 -28.27 -29.53 17.93
CA PRO A 97 -27.90 -30.02 16.62
C PRO A 97 -27.09 -29.02 15.79
N LYS A 98 -26.82 -27.80 16.34
CA LYS A 98 -26.07 -26.78 15.66
C LYS A 98 -24.61 -26.79 16.12
N VAL A 99 -23.72 -26.59 15.14
CA VAL A 99 -22.29 -26.28 15.34
C VAL A 99 -22.06 -24.85 14.81
N LEU A 100 -21.56 -23.96 15.66
CA LEU A 100 -21.32 -22.57 15.33
C LEU A 100 -19.82 -22.33 15.23
N LEU A 101 -19.33 -21.73 14.14
CA LEU A 101 -17.96 -21.22 14.04
C LEU A 101 -17.97 -19.79 14.53
N VAL A 102 -17.31 -19.55 15.65
CA VAL A 102 -17.32 -18.27 16.37
C VAL A 102 -15.94 -17.65 16.38
N GLU A 103 -15.85 -16.38 16.02
CA GLU A 103 -14.65 -15.56 16.12
C GLU A 103 -14.55 -14.88 17.47
N ASP A 104 -13.42 -15.02 18.17
CA ASP A 104 -13.15 -14.38 19.43
C ASP A 104 -12.81 -12.89 19.23
N ASN A 105 -13.22 -12.04 20.17
CA ASN A 105 -12.87 -10.64 20.18
C ASN A 105 -11.54 -10.43 20.92
N LEU A 106 -10.45 -10.28 20.18
CA LEU A 106 -9.11 -10.15 20.74
C LEU A 106 -8.69 -8.69 20.99
N GLN A 107 -9.52 -7.72 20.66
CA GLN A 107 -9.23 -6.30 20.96
C GLN A 107 -9.36 -6.00 22.45
N TYR A 108 -10.20 -6.77 23.17
CA TYR A 108 -10.45 -6.61 24.59
C TYR A 108 -10.08 -7.90 25.31
N ARG A 109 -9.15 -7.81 26.28
CA ARG A 109 -8.55 -8.96 26.96
C ARG A 109 -8.48 -8.75 28.46
N ALA A 110 -8.33 -9.84 29.19
CA ALA A 110 -7.83 -9.86 30.56
C ALA A 110 -6.72 -10.92 30.64
N ASP A 111 -5.47 -10.47 30.60
CA ASP A 111 -4.27 -11.33 30.76
C ASP A 111 -4.09 -11.62 32.27
N SER A 112 -4.91 -12.53 32.78
CA SER A 112 -5.07 -12.79 34.21
C SER A 112 -5.28 -14.29 34.46
N ASP A 113 -4.69 -14.83 35.52
CA ASP A 113 -4.99 -16.20 36.01
C ASP A 113 -6.40 -16.32 36.59
N ASN A 114 -7.05 -15.20 36.90
CA ASN A 114 -8.40 -15.16 37.47
C ASN A 114 -9.45 -15.41 36.38
N ALA A 115 -10.04 -16.62 36.33
CA ALA A 115 -11.06 -16.99 35.37
C ALA A 115 -12.28 -16.05 35.36
N ARG A 116 -12.63 -15.41 36.50
CA ARG A 116 -13.76 -14.48 36.56
C ARG A 116 -13.47 -13.14 35.88
N GLU A 117 -12.24 -12.69 35.91
CA GLU A 117 -11.82 -11.49 35.15
C GLU A 117 -11.92 -11.76 33.65
N ARG A 118 -11.41 -12.91 33.18
CA ARG A 118 -11.56 -13.31 31.78
C ARG A 118 -13.02 -13.44 31.38
N GLN A 119 -13.85 -14.11 32.18
CA GLN A 119 -15.29 -14.23 31.95
C GLN A 119 -15.99 -12.87 31.87
N ALA A 120 -15.65 -11.93 32.74
CA ALA A 120 -16.25 -10.59 32.72
C ALA A 120 -15.96 -9.85 31.39
N ILE A 121 -14.78 -10.03 30.81
CA ILE A 121 -14.44 -9.49 29.47
C ILE A 121 -15.25 -10.18 28.39
N ASP A 122 -15.30 -11.50 28.38
CA ASP A 122 -16.08 -12.30 27.41
C ASP A 122 -17.58 -11.93 27.41
N GLU A 123 -18.13 -11.61 28.58
CA GLU A 123 -19.53 -11.18 28.72
C GLU A 123 -19.74 -9.70 28.35
N SER A 124 -18.68 -8.87 28.39
CA SER A 124 -18.75 -7.43 28.10
C SER A 124 -18.60 -7.10 26.62
N PHE A 125 -17.89 -7.90 25.87
CA PHE A 125 -17.57 -7.65 24.47
C PHE A 125 -18.03 -8.78 23.56
N ALA A 126 -18.85 -8.44 22.55
CA ALA A 126 -19.48 -9.41 21.70
C ALA A 126 -18.46 -10.20 20.86
N ARG A 127 -18.71 -11.52 20.71
CA ARG A 127 -18.08 -12.39 19.71
C ARG A 127 -18.89 -12.37 18.41
N SER A 128 -18.31 -12.84 17.31
CA SER A 128 -18.98 -12.92 16.02
C SER A 128 -19.18 -14.38 15.59
N VAL A 129 -20.41 -14.80 15.33
CA VAL A 129 -20.68 -16.09 14.70
C VAL A 129 -20.43 -15.91 13.19
N ILE A 130 -19.35 -16.51 12.68
CA ILE A 130 -18.99 -16.45 11.25
C ILE A 130 -19.97 -17.32 10.43
N TRP A 131 -20.33 -18.51 10.96
CA TRP A 131 -21.21 -19.45 10.27
C TRP A 131 -21.90 -20.41 11.25
N GLY A 132 -23.06 -20.93 10.87
CA GLY A 132 -23.79 -21.95 11.61
C GLY A 132 -24.04 -23.16 10.72
N PHE A 133 -23.67 -24.34 11.23
CA PHE A 133 -23.87 -25.63 10.59
C PHE A 133 -24.96 -26.41 11.32
N VAL A 134 -25.52 -27.43 10.65
CA VAL A 134 -26.35 -28.46 11.26
C VAL A 134 -25.55 -29.75 11.19
N ALA A 135 -25.39 -30.44 12.32
CA ALA A 135 -24.76 -31.75 12.35
C ALA A 135 -25.62 -32.74 11.54
N ILE A 136 -25.01 -33.51 10.66
CA ILE A 136 -25.66 -34.56 9.87
C ILE A 136 -25.47 -35.94 10.50
N ASP A 137 -24.41 -36.08 11.29
CA ASP A 137 -24.15 -37.22 12.18
C ASP A 137 -23.42 -36.68 13.41
N ASP A 138 -23.77 -37.16 14.61
CA ASP A 138 -23.20 -36.66 15.84
C ASP A 138 -23.23 -37.68 16.97
N ASP A 139 -22.27 -37.61 17.84
CA ASP A 139 -22.20 -38.30 19.13
C ASP A 139 -21.91 -37.28 20.26
N ASP A 140 -21.61 -37.76 21.49
CA ASP A 140 -21.39 -36.90 22.63
C ASP A 140 -20.13 -36.02 22.46
N ASP A 141 -19.12 -36.51 21.77
CA ASP A 141 -17.79 -35.91 21.68
C ASP A 141 -17.48 -35.28 20.28
N SER A 142 -18.22 -35.71 19.23
CA SER A 142 -17.95 -35.25 17.86
C SER A 142 -19.20 -34.89 17.06
N ALA A 143 -19.06 -34.22 15.95
CA ALA A 143 -20.09 -33.94 14.98
C ALA A 143 -19.54 -33.93 13.55
N ILE A 144 -20.27 -34.52 12.61
CA ILE A 144 -20.03 -34.35 11.17
C ILE A 144 -20.95 -33.25 10.63
N ILE A 145 -20.40 -32.27 9.97
CA ILE A 145 -21.14 -31.14 9.39
C ILE A 145 -20.95 -31.09 7.86
N ASP A 146 -21.95 -30.61 7.13
CA ASP A 146 -21.82 -30.24 5.74
C ASP A 146 -21.28 -28.78 5.67
N ALA A 147 -20.04 -28.64 5.31
CA ALA A 147 -19.37 -27.33 5.22
C ALA A 147 -19.33 -26.76 3.79
N THR A 148 -19.99 -27.37 2.83
CA THR A 148 -19.94 -26.97 1.41
C THR A 148 -20.29 -25.50 1.23
N ALA A 149 -21.43 -25.06 1.76
CA ALA A 149 -21.92 -23.69 1.64
C ALA A 149 -20.99 -22.68 2.35
N PHE A 150 -20.30 -23.11 3.41
CA PHE A 150 -19.29 -22.28 4.08
C PHE A 150 -18.06 -22.05 3.19
N PHE A 151 -17.60 -23.07 2.47
CA PHE A 151 -16.41 -22.96 1.62
C PHE A 151 -16.69 -22.23 0.29
N VAL A 152 -17.88 -22.35 -0.29
CA VAL A 152 -18.21 -21.70 -1.57
C VAL A 152 -18.70 -20.26 -1.43
N ARG A 153 -18.72 -19.70 -0.22
CA ARG A 153 -19.10 -18.29 0.02
C ARG A 153 -17.98 -17.32 -0.35
N ASP A 154 -18.32 -16.07 -0.50
CA ASP A 154 -17.33 -14.95 -0.63
C ASP A 154 -16.68 -14.65 0.73
N ALA A 155 -15.81 -15.54 1.19
CA ALA A 155 -15.13 -15.38 2.48
C ALA A 155 -14.02 -14.32 2.47
N HIS A 156 -13.51 -13.96 1.29
CA HIS A 156 -12.49 -12.92 1.13
C HIS A 156 -13.08 -11.51 1.03
N GLY A 157 -14.40 -11.39 0.78
CA GLY A 157 -15.08 -10.11 0.65
C GLY A 157 -14.90 -9.44 -0.72
N VAL A 158 -14.81 -10.22 -1.79
CA VAL A 158 -14.65 -9.74 -3.17
C VAL A 158 -15.77 -8.80 -3.57
N GLY A 159 -17.05 -9.18 -3.30
CA GLY A 159 -18.21 -8.35 -3.59
C GLY A 159 -18.21 -7.03 -2.83
N ALA A 160 -17.83 -7.04 -1.54
CA ALA A 160 -17.71 -5.84 -0.73
C ALA A 160 -16.58 -4.91 -1.26
N ARG A 161 -15.44 -5.49 -1.65
CA ARG A 161 -14.33 -4.73 -2.24
C ARG A 161 -14.74 -4.07 -3.56
N LEU A 162 -15.43 -4.79 -4.45
CA LEU A 162 -15.92 -4.23 -5.71
C LEU A 162 -16.88 -3.05 -5.48
N ALA A 163 -17.80 -3.19 -4.52
CA ALA A 163 -18.72 -2.11 -4.14
C ALA A 163 -17.98 -0.88 -3.59
N MET A 164 -17.01 -1.08 -2.70
CA MET A 164 -16.19 -0.01 -2.12
C MET A 164 -15.39 0.74 -3.20
N MET A 165 -14.89 0.03 -4.21
CA MET A 165 -14.14 0.63 -5.34
C MET A 165 -15.06 1.22 -6.42
N GLY A 166 -16.38 1.23 -6.22
CA GLY A 166 -17.33 1.76 -7.20
C GLY A 166 -17.47 0.90 -8.46
N GLU A 167 -17.01 -0.35 -8.44
CA GLU A 167 -17.06 -1.24 -9.60
C GLU A 167 -18.42 -1.93 -9.80
N GLY A 168 -19.31 -1.88 -8.80
CA GLY A 168 -20.67 -2.41 -8.87
C GLY A 168 -21.01 -3.33 -7.71
N SER A 169 -22.24 -3.85 -7.70
CA SER A 169 -22.73 -4.80 -6.71
C SER A 169 -22.73 -6.20 -7.31
N PHE A 170 -22.03 -7.12 -6.66
CA PHE A 170 -21.89 -8.51 -7.08
C PHE A 170 -22.17 -9.46 -5.91
N ASN A 171 -22.87 -10.56 -6.18
CA ASN A 171 -23.23 -11.58 -5.20
C ASN A 171 -22.84 -12.95 -5.70
N VAL A 172 -22.56 -13.88 -4.78
CA VAL A 172 -22.23 -15.27 -5.13
C VAL A 172 -23.39 -15.94 -5.86
N ASP A 173 -23.06 -16.69 -6.89
CA ASP A 173 -23.96 -17.58 -7.62
C ASP A 173 -23.59 -19.03 -7.31
N ASP A 174 -24.35 -19.66 -6.42
CA ASP A 174 -24.10 -21.02 -5.96
C ASP A 174 -24.13 -22.07 -7.11
N SER A 175 -24.93 -21.80 -8.16
CA SER A 175 -25.04 -22.72 -9.31
C SER A 175 -23.75 -22.75 -10.17
N ARG A 176 -22.90 -21.75 -10.02
CA ARG A 176 -21.61 -21.62 -10.73
C ARG A 176 -20.41 -21.64 -9.78
N SER A 177 -20.62 -22.10 -8.54
CA SER A 177 -19.58 -22.21 -7.51
C SER A 177 -19.42 -23.65 -7.05
N ALA A 178 -18.20 -24.08 -6.71
CA ALA A 178 -17.92 -25.48 -6.35
C ALA A 178 -16.59 -25.60 -5.56
N ILE A 179 -16.43 -26.71 -4.86
CA ILE A 179 -15.14 -27.09 -4.23
C ILE A 179 -14.10 -27.38 -5.33
N PHE A 180 -12.86 -26.96 -5.10
CA PHE A 180 -11.72 -27.19 -5.99
C PHE A 180 -10.74 -28.20 -5.37
N LEU A 181 -10.98 -29.47 -5.59
CA LEU A 181 -10.25 -30.59 -5.00
C LEU A 181 -8.72 -30.59 -5.22
N PRO A 182 -8.17 -30.17 -6.38
CA PRO A 182 -6.73 -30.26 -6.61
C PRO A 182 -5.87 -29.54 -5.57
N ARG A 183 -6.45 -28.60 -4.81
CA ARG A 183 -5.78 -27.85 -3.73
C ARG A 183 -6.44 -28.01 -2.38
N THR A 184 -7.33 -28.99 -2.24
CA THR A 184 -7.89 -29.41 -0.95
C THR A 184 -6.98 -30.47 -0.37
N LYS A 185 -6.42 -30.22 0.82
CA LYS A 185 -5.42 -31.06 1.48
C LYS A 185 -5.56 -30.94 2.99
N ALA A 186 -5.14 -31.97 3.72
CA ALA A 186 -5.03 -31.91 5.17
C ALA A 186 -3.63 -32.34 5.60
N PHE A 187 -3.13 -31.70 6.67
CA PHE A 187 -1.82 -31.89 7.26
C PHE A 187 -1.98 -31.94 8.79
N PRO A 188 -0.98 -32.42 9.55
CA PRO A 188 -1.09 -32.52 11.02
C PRO A 188 -1.47 -31.23 11.73
N ASP A 189 -1.05 -30.06 11.21
CA ASP A 189 -1.23 -28.76 11.84
C ASP A 189 -2.13 -27.80 11.04
N ASN A 190 -2.57 -28.19 9.83
CA ASN A 190 -3.46 -27.34 9.02
C ASN A 190 -4.31 -28.16 8.05
N THR A 191 -5.55 -27.70 7.80
CA THR A 191 -6.45 -28.24 6.79
C THR A 191 -6.83 -27.14 5.82
N GLU A 192 -6.65 -27.42 4.52
CA GLU A 192 -6.75 -26.48 3.43
C GLU A 192 -7.88 -26.90 2.49
N THR A 193 -8.81 -25.99 2.23
CA THR A 193 -9.90 -26.19 1.26
C THR A 193 -9.96 -25.03 0.29
N GLU A 194 -9.94 -25.30 -1.02
CA GLU A 194 -10.10 -24.26 -2.05
C GLU A 194 -11.45 -24.40 -2.74
N ALA A 195 -12.09 -23.29 -3.05
CA ALA A 195 -13.35 -23.23 -3.77
C ALA A 195 -13.27 -22.31 -4.98
N ILE A 196 -13.96 -22.68 -6.05
CA ILE A 196 -14.29 -21.80 -7.18
C ILE A 196 -15.52 -21.01 -6.77
N VAL A 197 -15.42 -19.69 -6.73
CA VAL A 197 -16.51 -18.79 -6.35
C VAL A 197 -16.82 -17.84 -7.50
N THR A 198 -18.02 -17.93 -8.04
CA THR A 198 -18.50 -17.05 -9.10
C THR A 198 -19.45 -16.02 -8.52
N LEU A 199 -19.14 -14.74 -8.77
CA LEU A 199 -20.00 -13.63 -8.39
C LEU A 199 -20.67 -13.05 -9.64
N VAL A 200 -21.96 -12.71 -9.53
CA VAL A 200 -22.76 -12.11 -10.59
C VAL A 200 -23.31 -10.78 -10.14
N GLY A 201 -23.36 -9.83 -11.07
CA GLY A 201 -23.83 -8.50 -10.75
C GLY A 201 -23.87 -7.54 -11.93
N THR A 202 -24.04 -6.27 -11.62
CA THR A 202 -24.07 -5.19 -12.62
C THR A 202 -22.87 -4.28 -12.41
N PRO A 203 -21.93 -4.23 -13.35
CA PRO A 203 -20.77 -3.34 -13.26
C PRO A 203 -21.17 -1.89 -13.43
N THR A 204 -20.61 -1.02 -12.59
CA THR A 204 -20.76 0.45 -12.68
C THR A 204 -19.41 1.14 -12.90
N GLY A 205 -18.31 0.48 -12.54
CA GLY A 205 -16.95 0.99 -12.66
C GLY A 205 -16.31 0.73 -14.03
N GLN A 206 -15.07 1.19 -14.15
CA GLN A 206 -14.30 1.13 -15.40
C GLN A 206 -13.19 0.08 -15.38
N HIS A 207 -12.78 -0.41 -14.19
CA HIS A 207 -11.62 -1.27 -14.05
C HIS A 207 -11.97 -2.75 -14.20
N LEU A 208 -13.03 -3.22 -13.54
CA LEU A 208 -13.46 -4.61 -13.59
C LEU A 208 -13.75 -5.10 -15.03
N PRO A 209 -14.49 -4.35 -15.88
CA PRO A 209 -14.79 -4.80 -17.24
C PRO A 209 -13.56 -4.95 -18.17
N ARG A 210 -12.40 -4.45 -17.75
CA ARG A 210 -11.13 -4.56 -18.53
C ARG A 210 -10.37 -5.84 -18.24
N VAL A 211 -10.69 -6.52 -17.13
CA VAL A 211 -9.91 -7.67 -16.62
C VAL A 211 -10.71 -8.96 -16.55
N ILE A 212 -12.00 -8.91 -16.83
CA ILE A 212 -12.89 -10.08 -16.85
C ILE A 212 -13.51 -10.27 -18.24
N PRO A 213 -13.75 -11.52 -18.68
CA PRO A 213 -14.31 -11.81 -20.00
C PRO A 213 -15.82 -11.51 -20.08
N ASP A 214 -16.59 -11.76 -19.03
CA ASP A 214 -18.02 -11.43 -18.92
C ASP A 214 -18.21 -10.27 -17.94
N ARG A 215 -18.74 -9.16 -18.41
CA ARG A 215 -18.93 -7.96 -17.59
C ARG A 215 -19.84 -8.16 -16.37
N ASN A 216 -20.72 -9.14 -16.42
CA ASN A 216 -21.73 -9.40 -15.38
C ASN A 216 -21.36 -10.56 -14.46
N ALA A 217 -20.24 -11.25 -14.72
CA ALA A 217 -19.82 -12.40 -13.94
C ALA A 217 -18.29 -12.47 -13.84
N LEU A 218 -17.80 -12.62 -12.62
CA LEU A 218 -16.39 -12.91 -12.37
C LEU A 218 -16.26 -14.17 -11.51
N THR A 219 -15.19 -14.92 -11.77
CA THR A 219 -14.87 -16.12 -11.01
C THR A 219 -13.49 -15.97 -10.39
N VAL A 220 -13.42 -16.13 -9.08
CA VAL A 220 -12.20 -16.18 -8.30
C VAL A 220 -12.06 -17.54 -7.64
N HIS A 221 -10.90 -17.81 -7.05
CA HIS A 221 -10.77 -18.91 -6.10
C HIS A 221 -10.60 -18.35 -4.70
N VAL A 222 -11.31 -18.93 -3.75
CA VAL A 222 -11.17 -18.64 -2.32
C VAL A 222 -10.55 -19.84 -1.65
N HIS A 223 -9.50 -19.63 -0.89
CA HIS A 223 -8.78 -20.64 -0.14
C HIS A 223 -9.05 -20.44 1.34
N HIS A 224 -9.39 -21.52 2.03
CA HIS A 224 -9.68 -21.55 3.45
C HIS A 224 -8.64 -22.40 4.15
N SER A 225 -7.97 -21.83 5.14
CA SER A 225 -7.00 -22.50 5.97
C SER A 225 -7.52 -22.56 7.40
N PHE A 226 -7.65 -23.75 7.94
CA PHE A 226 -7.79 -24.02 9.37
C PHE A 226 -6.42 -24.43 9.89
N ILE A 227 -5.87 -23.67 10.84
CA ILE A 227 -4.49 -23.81 11.28
C ILE A 227 -4.50 -23.98 12.80
N ARG A 228 -3.81 -25.00 13.28
CA ARG A 228 -3.56 -25.20 14.72
C ARG A 228 -2.83 -23.99 15.28
N LEU A 229 -3.23 -23.53 16.46
CA LEU A 229 -2.45 -22.51 17.16
C LEU A 229 -1.05 -23.04 17.50
N PRO A 230 -0.02 -22.21 17.43
CA PRO A 230 1.28 -22.57 17.91
C PRO A 230 1.26 -22.84 19.42
N ASP A 231 2.33 -23.47 19.92
CA ASP A 231 2.49 -23.70 21.35
C ASP A 231 2.65 -22.37 22.13
N ASP A 232 2.51 -22.44 23.45
CA ASP A 232 2.57 -21.26 24.31
C ASP A 232 4.03 -20.85 24.72
N ASN A 233 5.06 -21.40 24.04
CA ASN A 233 6.46 -21.11 24.36
C ASN A 233 6.97 -19.81 23.69
N TYR A 234 6.22 -19.25 22.73
CA TYR A 234 6.60 -17.99 22.10
C TYR A 234 6.48 -16.82 23.06
N GLU A 235 7.56 -16.05 23.20
CA GLU A 235 7.58 -14.82 23.98
C GLU A 235 7.20 -13.63 23.10
N PRO A 236 6.04 -12.99 23.35
CA PRO A 236 5.63 -11.80 22.59
C PRO A 236 6.66 -10.67 22.72
N LEU A 237 6.97 -10.03 21.60
CA LEU A 237 7.86 -8.88 21.57
C LEU A 237 7.11 -7.61 22.03
N PRO A 238 7.51 -6.94 23.11
CA PRO A 238 6.92 -5.63 23.45
C PRO A 238 7.09 -4.64 22.29
N TYR A 239 6.00 -3.97 21.92
CA TYR A 239 6.05 -2.96 20.87
C TYR A 239 6.83 -1.72 21.33
N GLU A 240 7.78 -1.28 20.50
CA GLU A 240 8.59 -0.08 20.72
C GLU A 240 8.50 0.84 19.48
N SER A 241 7.90 2.01 19.64
CA SER A 241 7.58 2.94 18.55
C SER A 241 8.80 3.49 17.78
N ARG A 242 10.01 3.33 18.31
CA ARG A 242 11.26 3.83 17.70
C ARG A 242 12.04 2.74 16.95
N SER A 243 11.60 1.47 17.07
CA SER A 243 12.34 0.32 16.57
C SER A 243 12.16 0.02 15.09
N GLY A 244 11.11 0.55 14.47
CA GLY A 244 10.68 0.17 13.13
C GLY A 244 10.02 -1.21 13.04
N VAL A 245 9.67 -1.82 14.18
CA VAL A 245 8.91 -3.08 14.21
C VAL A 245 7.42 -2.79 14.08
N THR A 246 6.74 -3.56 13.22
CA THR A 246 5.29 -3.47 13.03
C THR A 246 4.55 -4.00 14.26
N GLY A 247 3.65 -3.21 14.85
CA GLY A 247 2.76 -3.64 15.91
C GLY A 247 1.57 -4.47 15.41
N LEU A 248 0.85 -5.10 16.34
CA LEU A 248 -0.49 -5.63 16.07
C LEU A 248 -1.40 -4.46 15.70
N ARG A 249 -2.24 -4.66 14.67
CA ARG A 249 -3.15 -3.61 14.18
C ARG A 249 -4.52 -3.77 14.80
N TYR A 250 -4.84 -2.87 15.70
CA TYR A 250 -6.16 -2.65 16.28
C TYR A 250 -6.52 -1.17 16.14
N ASP A 251 -7.81 -0.84 16.16
CA ASP A 251 -8.30 0.53 15.92
C ASP A 251 -7.70 1.57 16.88
N ASP A 252 -7.42 1.16 18.12
CA ASP A 252 -6.85 2.02 19.15
C ASP A 252 -5.31 1.95 19.25
N GLY A 253 -4.64 1.39 18.24
CA GLY A 253 -3.19 1.23 18.24
C GLY A 253 -2.65 0.07 19.09
N GLY A 254 -3.53 -0.81 19.55
CA GLY A 254 -3.22 -1.99 20.34
C GLY A 254 -4.49 -2.62 20.91
N PHE A 255 -4.36 -3.65 21.73
CA PHE A 255 -5.48 -4.26 22.47
C PHE A 255 -5.57 -3.67 23.88
N LEU A 256 -6.78 -3.69 24.45
CA LEU A 256 -7.02 -3.25 25.83
C LEU A 256 -6.95 -4.46 26.77
N ASP A 257 -6.03 -4.39 27.74
CA ASP A 257 -5.86 -5.43 28.75
C ASP A 257 -6.38 -4.95 30.11
N TYR A 258 -7.57 -5.41 30.47
CA TYR A 258 -8.27 -5.00 31.71
C TYR A 258 -7.68 -5.64 32.98
N ALA A 259 -6.73 -6.58 32.84
CA ALA A 259 -5.96 -7.08 33.97
C ALA A 259 -4.74 -6.20 34.30
N THR A 260 -4.45 -5.21 33.48
CA THR A 260 -3.38 -4.24 33.72
C THR A 260 -3.58 -3.49 35.04
N PRO A 261 -2.52 -3.34 35.90
CA PRO A 261 -2.60 -2.57 37.12
C PRO A 261 -3.12 -1.13 36.90
N VAL A 262 -3.94 -0.60 37.83
CA VAL A 262 -4.62 0.69 37.67
C VAL A 262 -3.69 1.86 37.34
N GLY A 263 -2.42 1.78 37.71
CA GLY A 263 -1.43 2.83 37.45
C GLY A 263 -0.76 2.76 36.05
N ASP A 264 -0.98 1.68 35.32
CA ASP A 264 -0.32 1.40 34.04
C ASP A 264 -1.24 1.67 32.85
N ALA A 265 -0.65 1.73 31.66
CA ALA A 265 -1.41 1.96 30.43
C ALA A 265 -2.28 0.74 30.10
N LEU A 266 -3.57 0.98 29.87
CA LEU A 266 -4.54 -0.06 29.53
C LEU A 266 -4.29 -0.64 28.12
N ILE A 267 -3.86 0.22 27.17
CA ILE A 267 -3.54 -0.18 25.81
C ILE A 267 -2.15 -0.83 25.80
N ARG A 268 -2.10 -2.07 25.32
CA ARG A 268 -0.87 -2.84 25.10
C ARG A 268 -0.73 -3.21 23.63
N ASN A 269 0.49 -3.37 23.16
CA ASN A 269 0.76 -3.84 21.80
C ASN A 269 1.99 -4.74 21.77
N PHE A 270 2.01 -5.68 20.82
CA PHE A 270 3.14 -6.56 20.56
C PHE A 270 3.69 -6.32 19.16
N GLY A 271 5.02 -6.35 19.03
CA GLY A 271 5.70 -6.35 17.76
C GLY A 271 5.56 -7.70 17.05
N ARG A 272 5.43 -7.65 15.73
CA ARG A 272 5.34 -8.86 14.89
C ARG A 272 6.74 -9.36 14.57
N ARG A 273 6.95 -10.67 14.70
CA ARG A 273 8.19 -11.34 14.24
C ARG A 273 7.96 -12.83 14.09
N HIS A 274 8.81 -13.50 13.31
CA HIS A 274 8.92 -14.95 13.33
C HIS A 274 9.55 -15.40 14.66
N ARG A 275 9.21 -16.61 15.10
CA ARG A 275 9.97 -17.29 16.15
C ARG A 275 11.37 -17.58 15.61
N LEU A 276 12.40 -17.21 16.37
CA LEU A 276 13.79 -17.50 16.02
C LEU A 276 14.61 -17.59 17.31
N GLU A 277 15.10 -18.78 17.60
CA GLU A 277 15.85 -19.09 18.81
C GLU A 277 17.24 -19.59 18.42
N LYS A 278 18.26 -19.20 19.18
CA LYS A 278 19.62 -19.71 19.01
C LYS A 278 19.74 -21.10 19.63
N VAL A 279 20.49 -22.00 18.98
CA VAL A 279 20.89 -23.29 19.60
C VAL A 279 21.72 -23.06 20.86
N ASP A 280 22.57 -22.02 20.85
CA ASP A 280 23.31 -21.54 22.01
C ASP A 280 23.18 -20.01 22.13
N PRO A 281 22.22 -19.51 22.95
CA PRO A 281 22.02 -18.07 23.15
C PRO A 281 23.23 -17.33 23.76
N ALA A 282 24.18 -18.04 24.39
CA ALA A 282 25.38 -17.45 24.96
C ALA A 282 26.52 -17.30 23.95
N ALA A 283 26.46 -17.98 22.81
CA ALA A 283 27.48 -17.88 21.78
C ALA A 283 27.36 -16.55 21.02
N GLU A 284 28.49 -15.95 20.68
CA GLU A 284 28.57 -14.76 19.84
C GLU A 284 27.90 -15.00 18.46
N LEU A 285 28.11 -16.22 17.90
CA LEU A 285 27.50 -16.68 16.65
C LEU A 285 26.95 -18.09 16.85
N SER A 286 25.66 -18.28 16.63
CA SER A 286 24.94 -19.55 16.77
C SER A 286 24.04 -19.84 15.59
N GLU A 287 23.89 -21.12 15.25
CA GLU A 287 22.82 -21.57 14.36
C GLU A 287 21.44 -21.35 15.03
N ALA A 288 20.40 -21.24 14.25
CA ALA A 288 19.03 -21.21 14.76
C ALA A 288 18.52 -22.64 15.00
N VAL A 289 17.64 -22.81 16.02
CA VAL A 289 16.93 -24.07 16.25
C VAL A 289 16.09 -24.40 15.00
N GLU A 290 15.37 -23.42 14.47
CA GLU A 290 14.65 -23.50 13.21
C GLU A 290 14.92 -22.22 12.39
N PRO A 291 15.51 -22.35 11.19
CA PRO A 291 15.79 -21.18 10.36
C PRO A 291 14.54 -20.67 9.66
N ILE A 292 14.47 -19.35 9.44
CA ILE A 292 13.45 -18.71 8.61
C ILE A 292 13.80 -18.95 7.13
N VAL A 293 12.95 -19.67 6.40
CA VAL A 293 13.17 -19.97 4.98
C VAL A 293 12.07 -19.34 4.13
N TYR A 294 12.48 -18.54 3.14
CA TYR A 294 11.57 -17.99 2.13
C TYR A 294 11.70 -18.73 0.81
N TYR A 295 10.60 -18.86 0.10
CA TYR A 295 10.53 -19.60 -1.15
C TYR A 295 10.02 -18.70 -2.29
N LEU A 296 10.82 -18.57 -3.36
CA LEU A 296 10.43 -17.80 -4.54
C LEU A 296 9.54 -18.62 -5.47
N ASP A 297 8.44 -18.02 -5.91
CA ASP A 297 7.51 -18.54 -6.93
C ASP A 297 8.28 -18.86 -8.25
N PRO A 298 8.22 -20.09 -8.77
CA PRO A 298 8.87 -20.45 -10.01
C PRO A 298 8.33 -19.70 -11.24
N GLY A 299 7.18 -19.03 -11.14
CA GLY A 299 6.59 -18.19 -12.19
C GLY A 299 7.37 -16.91 -12.51
N ALA A 300 8.38 -16.51 -11.72
CA ALA A 300 9.24 -15.38 -12.04
C ALA A 300 10.21 -15.73 -13.18
N PRO A 301 10.30 -14.91 -14.26
CA PRO A 301 11.20 -15.18 -15.40
C PRO A 301 12.64 -14.70 -15.12
N GLU A 302 13.62 -15.28 -15.81
CA GLU A 302 14.97 -14.71 -15.85
C GLU A 302 15.02 -13.41 -16.71
N PRO A 303 15.86 -12.43 -16.37
CA PRO A 303 16.81 -12.36 -15.23
C PRO A 303 16.18 -11.86 -13.92
N VAL A 304 14.87 -11.60 -13.90
CA VAL A 304 14.15 -11.08 -12.72
C VAL A 304 14.21 -12.06 -11.55
N ARG A 305 14.06 -13.37 -11.81
CA ARG A 305 14.16 -14.44 -10.83
C ARG A 305 15.46 -14.35 -10.02
N SER A 306 16.59 -14.27 -10.73
CA SER A 306 17.91 -14.14 -10.09
C SER A 306 18.03 -12.89 -9.25
N ALA A 307 17.50 -11.76 -9.72
CA ALA A 307 17.50 -10.49 -8.97
C ALA A 307 16.63 -10.56 -7.70
N LEU A 308 15.45 -11.19 -7.77
CA LEU A 308 14.57 -11.39 -6.63
C LEU A 308 15.23 -12.25 -5.54
N LEU A 309 15.84 -13.37 -5.93
CA LEU A 309 16.57 -14.25 -5.00
C LEU A 309 17.74 -13.51 -4.32
N GLU A 310 18.52 -12.77 -5.11
CA GLU A 310 19.66 -12.01 -4.60
C GLU A 310 19.22 -10.95 -3.59
N GLY A 311 18.23 -10.12 -3.92
CA GLY A 311 17.74 -9.07 -3.03
C GLY A 311 17.14 -9.63 -1.73
N ALA A 312 16.30 -10.67 -1.83
CA ALA A 312 15.72 -11.31 -0.65
C ALA A 312 16.79 -11.87 0.29
N ARG A 313 17.91 -12.40 -0.25
CA ARG A 313 19.03 -12.96 0.55
C ARG A 313 19.81 -11.90 1.32
N TRP A 314 19.68 -10.60 1.01
CA TRP A 314 20.40 -9.55 1.74
C TRP A 314 20.07 -9.55 3.24
N TRP A 315 18.90 -9.97 3.66
CA TRP A 315 18.53 -10.06 5.08
C TRP A 315 19.43 -11.02 5.88
N ALA A 316 20.07 -11.99 5.25
CA ALA A 316 21.05 -12.85 5.95
C ALA A 316 22.14 -12.02 6.64
N GLN A 317 22.58 -10.90 6.04
CA GLN A 317 23.58 -10.00 6.61
C GLN A 317 23.11 -9.37 7.94
N ALA A 318 21.80 -9.07 8.07
CA ALA A 318 21.26 -8.50 9.29
C ALA A 318 21.11 -9.55 10.40
N PHE A 319 20.74 -10.78 10.05
CA PHE A 319 20.70 -11.89 11.00
C PHE A 319 22.11 -12.30 11.47
N GLU A 320 23.10 -12.31 10.56
CA GLU A 320 24.50 -12.53 10.93
C GLU A 320 25.01 -11.44 11.89
N ALA A 321 24.68 -10.16 11.63
CA ALA A 321 25.03 -9.05 12.53
C ALA A 321 24.35 -9.17 13.92
N ALA A 322 23.22 -9.86 14.03
CA ALA A 322 22.54 -10.20 15.28
C ALA A 322 23.08 -11.49 15.93
N GLY A 323 24.17 -12.07 15.40
CA GLY A 323 24.83 -13.26 15.95
C GLY A 323 24.18 -14.58 15.57
N TYR A 324 23.48 -14.65 14.41
CA TYR A 324 22.92 -15.88 13.87
C TYR A 324 23.71 -16.36 12.67
N LYS A 325 23.97 -17.67 12.60
CA LYS A 325 24.62 -18.34 11.49
C LYS A 325 23.56 -19.14 10.70
N ASP A 326 23.47 -18.90 9.40
CA ASP A 326 22.56 -19.62 8.47
C ASP A 326 21.09 -19.65 8.90
N ALA A 327 20.65 -18.71 9.73
CA ALA A 327 19.30 -18.67 10.31
C ALA A 327 18.25 -18.08 9.36
N TYR A 328 18.65 -17.46 8.26
CA TYR A 328 17.77 -16.93 7.23
C TYR A 328 18.23 -17.40 5.86
N ARG A 329 17.31 -17.99 5.09
CA ARG A 329 17.60 -18.56 3.76
C ARG A 329 16.51 -18.22 2.76
N VAL A 330 16.87 -18.16 1.46
CA VAL A 330 15.92 -17.99 0.35
C VAL A 330 16.20 -19.02 -0.72
N GLU A 331 15.17 -19.79 -1.06
CA GLU A 331 15.22 -20.93 -1.96
C GLU A 331 14.14 -20.83 -3.02
N MET A 332 14.11 -21.74 -3.99
CA MET A 332 12.98 -21.87 -4.94
C MET A 332 11.89 -22.69 -4.27
N LEU A 333 10.61 -22.30 -4.52
CA LEU A 333 9.48 -23.10 -4.05
C LEU A 333 9.54 -24.51 -4.65
N PRO A 334 9.50 -25.57 -3.85
CA PRO A 334 9.56 -26.95 -4.33
C PRO A 334 8.43 -27.28 -5.32
N ASP A 335 8.73 -28.17 -6.28
CA ASP A 335 7.73 -28.64 -7.22
C ASP A 335 6.54 -29.30 -6.49
N GLY A 336 5.33 -28.86 -6.84
CA GLY A 336 4.10 -29.36 -6.25
C GLY A 336 3.73 -28.78 -4.89
N ALA A 337 4.58 -27.91 -4.29
CA ALA A 337 4.21 -27.14 -3.11
C ALA A 337 3.13 -26.11 -3.45
N ASP A 338 2.20 -25.89 -2.52
CA ASP A 338 1.17 -24.88 -2.66
C ASP A 338 1.63 -23.58 -2.01
N PRO A 339 1.70 -22.45 -2.74
CA PRO A 339 2.10 -21.18 -2.16
C PRO A 339 1.12 -20.65 -1.10
N MET A 340 -0.09 -21.22 -1.00
CA MET A 340 -1.06 -20.84 0.05
C MET A 340 -0.90 -21.67 1.33
N ASP A 341 -0.17 -22.78 1.28
CA ASP A 341 0.14 -23.61 2.46
C ASP A 341 0.92 -22.79 3.50
N VAL A 342 0.43 -22.81 4.75
CA VAL A 342 0.97 -22.01 5.85
C VAL A 342 2.45 -22.33 6.17
N ARG A 343 2.91 -23.53 5.84
CA ARG A 343 4.29 -23.98 6.09
C ARG A 343 5.36 -23.27 5.25
N TYR A 344 4.98 -22.56 4.20
CA TYR A 344 5.93 -21.89 3.30
C TYR A 344 5.81 -20.38 3.38
N ASN A 345 6.89 -19.68 3.74
CA ASN A 345 7.00 -18.24 3.47
C ASN A 345 7.25 -18.04 1.98
N VAL A 346 6.46 -17.22 1.31
CA VAL A 346 6.47 -17.17 -0.16
C VAL A 346 6.73 -15.77 -0.69
N ILE A 347 7.60 -15.69 -1.69
CA ILE A 347 7.79 -14.50 -2.53
C ILE A 347 7.10 -14.77 -3.86
N GLN A 348 5.91 -14.17 -4.07
CA GLN A 348 5.06 -14.47 -5.21
C GLN A 348 5.16 -13.42 -6.30
N TRP A 349 5.29 -13.88 -7.55
CA TRP A 349 5.28 -13.03 -8.75
C TRP A 349 3.86 -12.83 -9.25
N VAL A 350 3.36 -11.57 -9.26
CA VAL A 350 1.96 -11.24 -9.53
C VAL A 350 1.83 -10.41 -10.81
N HIS A 351 0.90 -10.81 -11.68
CA HIS A 351 0.56 -10.08 -12.90
C HIS A 351 -0.70 -9.24 -12.71
N ARG A 352 -0.67 -8.00 -13.18
CA ARG A 352 -1.80 -7.07 -13.18
C ARG A 352 -1.92 -6.35 -14.51
N ALA A 353 -3.12 -5.88 -14.83
CA ALA A 353 -3.40 -5.16 -16.07
C ALA A 353 -2.68 -3.82 -16.17
N THR A 354 -2.34 -3.20 -15.04
CA THR A 354 -1.64 -1.91 -14.96
C THR A 354 -0.49 -1.98 -13.96
N ARG A 355 0.45 -1.03 -14.06
CA ARG A 355 1.52 -0.87 -13.07
C ARG A 355 0.91 -0.59 -11.69
N GLY A 356 1.56 -1.09 -10.66
CA GLY A 356 1.12 -0.91 -9.28
C GLY A 356 2.20 -1.24 -8.27
N TRP A 357 1.79 -1.31 -7.01
CA TRP A 357 2.65 -1.56 -5.87
C TRP A 357 2.93 -3.05 -5.66
N SER A 358 3.95 -3.32 -4.88
CA SER A 358 4.21 -4.60 -4.24
C SER A 358 3.87 -4.48 -2.76
N TYR A 359 3.72 -5.58 -2.05
CA TYR A 359 3.44 -5.56 -0.62
C TYR A 359 3.82 -6.89 0.04
N GLY A 360 4.15 -6.80 1.35
CA GLY A 360 4.28 -7.95 2.23
C GLY A 360 3.05 -8.11 3.13
N SER A 361 2.60 -9.35 3.33
CA SER A 361 1.52 -9.72 4.25
C SER A 361 1.96 -10.93 5.08
N SER A 362 1.26 -11.21 6.18
CA SER A 362 1.60 -12.35 7.04
C SER A 362 0.35 -13.03 7.57
N VAL A 363 0.42 -14.36 7.71
CA VAL A 363 -0.45 -15.10 8.62
C VAL A 363 0.25 -15.06 9.98
N LEU A 364 -0.45 -14.58 10.99
CA LEU A 364 0.13 -14.38 12.32
C LEU A 364 -0.81 -14.91 13.41
N ASP A 365 -0.25 -15.19 14.57
CA ASP A 365 -1.05 -15.37 15.78
C ASP A 365 -1.41 -13.98 16.34
N PRO A 366 -2.67 -13.54 16.24
CA PRO A 366 -3.07 -12.21 16.69
C PRO A 366 -3.10 -12.07 18.23
N ARG A 367 -2.87 -13.15 18.98
CA ARG A 367 -2.71 -13.13 20.45
C ARG A 367 -1.33 -12.60 20.85
N THR A 368 -0.30 -12.95 20.08
CA THR A 368 1.11 -12.80 20.45
C THR A 368 1.94 -11.96 19.47
N GLY A 369 1.52 -11.84 18.21
CA GLY A 369 2.31 -11.25 17.14
C GLY A 369 3.31 -12.21 16.47
N GLU A 370 3.29 -13.51 16.81
CA GLU A 370 4.12 -14.51 16.13
C GLU A 370 3.72 -14.63 14.66
N ILE A 371 4.68 -14.47 13.75
CA ILE A 371 4.46 -14.64 12.31
C ILE A 371 4.64 -16.12 11.96
N LEU A 372 3.57 -16.76 11.48
CA LEU A 372 3.55 -18.15 11.08
C LEU A 372 3.91 -18.32 9.60
N LYS A 373 3.57 -17.31 8.77
CA LYS A 373 3.88 -17.31 7.35
C LYS A 373 4.03 -15.89 6.85
N GLY A 374 5.13 -15.61 6.17
CA GLY A 374 5.31 -14.42 5.34
C GLY A 374 4.80 -14.67 3.92
N HIS A 375 4.10 -13.69 3.33
CA HIS A 375 3.62 -13.75 1.95
C HIS A 375 3.88 -12.43 1.24
N VAL A 376 4.88 -12.41 0.36
CA VAL A 376 5.30 -11.27 -0.43
C VAL A 376 4.62 -11.31 -1.80
N SER A 377 4.03 -10.21 -2.25
CA SER A 377 3.43 -10.03 -3.58
C SER A 377 4.20 -9.01 -4.39
N LEU A 378 4.87 -9.44 -5.45
CA LEU A 378 5.70 -8.60 -6.31
C LEU A 378 5.06 -8.38 -7.68
N GLY A 379 4.77 -7.12 -8.02
CA GLY A 379 4.13 -6.74 -9.27
C GLY A 379 5.07 -6.85 -10.47
N SER A 380 4.72 -7.66 -11.48
CA SER A 380 5.55 -7.96 -12.64
C SER A 380 5.85 -6.76 -13.56
N LEU A 381 5.00 -5.75 -13.56
CA LEU A 381 5.19 -4.55 -14.38
C LEU A 381 6.16 -3.55 -13.76
N ARG A 382 6.64 -3.81 -12.54
CA ARG A 382 7.57 -2.94 -11.84
C ARG A 382 8.89 -2.77 -12.60
N VAL A 383 9.48 -3.86 -13.08
CA VAL A 383 10.74 -3.83 -13.83
C VAL A 383 10.64 -2.96 -15.10
N ARG A 384 9.46 -2.94 -15.75
CA ARG A 384 9.24 -2.12 -16.95
C ARG A 384 9.19 -0.64 -16.67
N GLN A 385 8.83 -0.25 -15.46
CA GLN A 385 8.76 1.13 -15.05
C GLN A 385 10.15 1.75 -14.88
N ASP A 386 11.06 1.06 -14.19
CA ASP A 386 12.45 1.53 -14.04
C ASP A 386 13.15 1.57 -15.39
N TYR A 387 12.86 0.61 -16.24
CA TYR A 387 13.32 0.61 -17.62
C TYR A 387 12.84 1.85 -18.39
N LEU A 388 11.59 2.27 -18.23
CA LEU A 388 11.02 3.47 -18.86
C LEU A 388 11.70 4.76 -18.37
N ILE A 389 12.06 4.82 -17.08
CA ILE A 389 12.84 5.94 -16.53
C ILE A 389 14.21 6.01 -17.20
N ALA A 390 14.91 4.88 -17.29
CA ALA A 390 16.21 4.80 -17.92
C ALA A 390 16.16 5.16 -19.43
N GLU A 391 15.12 4.71 -20.16
CA GLU A 391 14.87 5.14 -21.56
C GLU A 391 14.79 6.67 -21.67
N GLY A 392 14.07 7.30 -20.76
CA GLY A 392 13.89 8.75 -20.74
C GLY A 392 15.18 9.50 -20.41
N LEU A 393 15.96 9.02 -19.45
CA LEU A 393 17.21 9.66 -19.00
C LEU A 393 18.33 9.54 -20.04
N LEU A 394 18.49 8.40 -20.70
CA LEU A 394 19.66 8.08 -21.51
C LEU A 394 19.47 8.36 -23.01
N ALA A 395 18.22 8.42 -23.51
CA ALA A 395 17.92 8.45 -24.97
C ALA A 395 18.75 7.38 -25.74
N PRO A 396 18.62 6.08 -25.39
CA PRO A 396 19.66 5.07 -25.63
C PRO A 396 19.71 4.53 -27.07
N TYR A 397 18.64 4.69 -27.86
CA TYR A 397 18.47 3.97 -29.12
C TYR A 397 19.09 4.73 -30.33
N VAL A 398 20.40 4.75 -30.37
CA VAL A 398 21.13 5.28 -31.52
C VAL A 398 21.04 4.34 -32.72
N ASP A 399 21.01 3.03 -32.45
CA ASP A 399 20.84 1.92 -33.39
C ASP A 399 19.92 0.85 -32.73
N GLU A 400 20.02 -0.39 -33.17
CA GLU A 400 19.24 -1.50 -32.58
C GLU A 400 19.85 -2.06 -31.28
N THR A 401 21.04 -1.60 -30.89
CA THR A 401 21.71 -2.03 -29.65
C THR A 401 21.07 -1.38 -28.45
N VAL A 402 20.78 -2.19 -27.43
CA VAL A 402 20.23 -1.72 -26.15
C VAL A 402 21.36 -1.66 -25.14
N PRO A 403 21.65 -0.49 -24.57
CA PRO A 403 22.65 -0.38 -23.52
C PRO A 403 22.28 -1.26 -22.29
N PRO A 404 23.24 -2.03 -21.74
CA PRO A 404 22.98 -2.89 -20.60
C PRO A 404 22.58 -2.13 -19.34
N GLU A 405 22.98 -0.87 -19.19
CA GLU A 405 22.73 -0.01 -18.00
C GLU A 405 21.25 0.14 -17.68
N MET A 406 20.39 0.12 -18.70
CA MET A 406 18.94 0.22 -18.50
C MET A 406 18.37 -1.00 -17.80
N LEU A 407 18.82 -2.19 -18.23
CA LEU A 407 18.41 -3.44 -17.58
C LEU A 407 19.02 -3.56 -16.18
N GLU A 408 20.30 -3.20 -16.03
CA GLU A 408 20.99 -3.25 -14.73
C GLU A 408 20.33 -2.34 -13.69
N MET A 409 19.98 -1.10 -14.04
CA MET A 409 19.22 -0.20 -13.16
C MET A 409 17.89 -0.83 -12.75
N SER A 410 17.16 -1.41 -13.70
CA SER A 410 15.87 -2.04 -13.44
C SER A 410 16.01 -3.25 -12.51
N LEU A 411 17.04 -4.08 -12.71
CA LEU A 411 17.32 -5.24 -11.87
C LEU A 411 17.83 -4.83 -10.46
N ALA A 412 18.62 -3.74 -10.36
CA ALA A 412 19.04 -3.19 -9.08
C ALA A 412 17.83 -2.77 -8.24
N ARG A 413 16.83 -2.13 -8.85
CA ARG A 413 15.56 -1.81 -8.16
C ARG A 413 14.79 -3.07 -7.75
N ILE A 414 14.77 -4.11 -8.59
CA ILE A 414 14.10 -5.38 -8.26
C ILE A 414 14.76 -6.08 -7.07
N ARG A 415 16.10 -6.04 -6.97
CA ARG A 415 16.83 -6.54 -5.78
C ARG A 415 16.40 -5.81 -4.52
N GLN A 416 16.44 -4.47 -4.56
CA GLN A 416 16.05 -3.64 -3.41
C GLN A 416 14.58 -3.84 -3.05
N LEU A 417 13.67 -3.93 -4.04
CA LEU A 417 12.25 -4.18 -3.82
C LEU A 417 12.00 -5.56 -3.18
N SER A 418 12.73 -6.59 -3.62
CA SER A 418 12.62 -7.92 -3.03
C SER A 418 13.03 -7.92 -1.56
N ALA A 419 14.13 -7.25 -1.21
CA ALA A 419 14.55 -7.07 0.17
C ALA A 419 13.50 -6.29 0.97
N HIS A 420 12.96 -5.21 0.41
CA HIS A 420 11.96 -4.35 1.04
C HIS A 420 10.69 -5.13 1.42
N GLU A 421 10.08 -5.81 0.47
CA GLU A 421 8.82 -6.53 0.71
C GLU A 421 8.99 -7.74 1.65
N VAL A 422 10.15 -8.39 1.60
CA VAL A 422 10.52 -9.41 2.60
C VAL A 422 10.62 -8.78 3.99
N GLY A 423 11.20 -7.59 4.12
CA GLY A 423 11.29 -6.87 5.39
C GLY A 423 9.95 -6.69 6.08
N HIS A 424 8.89 -6.35 5.33
CA HIS A 424 7.54 -6.29 5.89
C HIS A 424 7.06 -7.63 6.46
N THR A 425 7.40 -8.73 5.79
CA THR A 425 7.02 -10.08 6.26
C THR A 425 7.94 -10.63 7.34
N LEU A 426 9.05 -9.96 7.62
CA LEU A 426 9.89 -10.15 8.80
C LEU A 426 9.45 -9.28 9.99
N GLY A 427 8.42 -8.45 9.81
CA GLY A 427 7.84 -7.62 10.86
C GLY A 427 8.33 -6.18 10.90
N PHE A 428 8.90 -5.63 9.82
CA PHE A 428 9.43 -4.26 9.79
C PHE A 428 8.52 -3.30 9.02
N GLU A 429 8.39 -2.08 9.55
CA GLU A 429 7.75 -0.94 8.92
C GLU A 429 8.74 -0.12 8.10
N HIS A 430 8.23 0.83 7.32
CA HIS A 430 9.08 1.77 6.59
C HIS A 430 9.90 2.66 7.54
N ASN A 431 11.12 3.01 7.10
CA ASN A 431 11.90 4.09 7.70
C ASN A 431 12.22 5.15 6.63
N PHE A 432 11.38 6.17 6.53
CA PHE A 432 11.51 7.24 5.55
C PHE A 432 12.57 8.31 5.90
N ALA A 433 13.32 8.13 6.98
CA ALA A 433 14.49 8.95 7.29
C ALA A 433 15.79 8.38 6.74
N ALA A 434 15.78 7.17 6.21
CA ALA A 434 16.99 6.44 5.81
C ALA A 434 17.72 7.09 4.64
N SER A 435 17.02 7.75 3.71
CA SER A 435 17.60 8.54 2.61
C SER A 435 18.57 9.61 3.13
N THR A 436 18.26 10.24 4.28
CA THR A 436 19.10 11.30 4.90
C THR A 436 20.38 10.76 5.53
N GLN A 437 20.50 9.44 5.65
CA GLN A 437 21.61 8.73 6.30
C GLN A 437 22.30 7.73 5.34
N ASN A 438 22.54 8.13 4.13
CA ASN A 438 23.21 7.35 3.10
C ASN A 438 22.49 6.01 2.80
N ARG A 439 21.17 6.05 2.58
CA ARG A 439 20.37 4.87 2.25
C ARG A 439 20.46 3.78 3.35
N ALA A 440 20.32 4.19 4.61
CA ALA A 440 20.57 3.33 5.77
C ALA A 440 19.59 2.16 5.92
N SER A 441 18.53 2.09 5.13
CA SER A 441 17.50 1.03 5.22
C SER A 441 16.94 0.65 3.86
N VAL A 442 16.75 -0.66 3.65
CA VAL A 442 15.96 -1.16 2.51
C VAL A 442 14.47 -0.90 2.70
N MET A 443 14.02 -0.57 3.93
CA MET A 443 12.62 -0.23 4.25
C MET A 443 12.25 1.22 3.90
N ASP A 444 13.09 1.92 3.16
CA ASP A 444 12.78 3.20 2.53
C ASP A 444 12.24 3.01 1.10
N TYR A 445 11.67 4.07 0.53
CA TYR A 445 11.32 4.16 -0.90
C TYR A 445 12.37 4.98 -1.64
N PRO A 446 13.44 4.36 -2.16
CA PRO A 446 14.49 5.10 -2.84
C PRO A 446 14.05 5.57 -4.24
N PHE A 447 14.39 6.81 -4.59
CA PHE A 447 14.41 7.28 -5.97
C PHE A 447 15.74 6.89 -6.62
N PRO A 448 15.81 6.60 -7.92
CA PRO A 448 17.09 6.31 -8.56
C PRO A 448 18.05 7.50 -8.43
N LEU A 449 19.22 7.27 -7.85
CA LEU A 449 20.27 8.28 -7.78
C LEU A 449 20.90 8.42 -9.16
N VAL A 450 20.72 9.58 -9.79
CA VAL A 450 21.26 9.90 -11.10
C VAL A 450 22.45 10.84 -10.92
N LYS A 451 23.66 10.39 -11.23
CA LYS A 451 24.87 11.24 -11.17
C LYS A 451 25.06 11.97 -12.49
N ILE A 452 25.66 13.17 -12.41
CA ILE A 452 26.12 13.93 -13.58
C ILE A 452 27.64 13.81 -13.63
N THR A 453 28.18 13.23 -14.69
CA THR A 453 29.64 13.07 -14.88
C THR A 453 30.31 14.42 -15.14
N ALA A 454 31.64 14.44 -15.09
CA ALA A 454 32.43 15.64 -15.44
C ALA A 454 32.23 16.09 -16.90
N THR A 455 31.77 15.17 -17.77
CA THR A 455 31.47 15.47 -19.18
C THR A 455 30.02 15.90 -19.41
N GLY A 456 29.19 15.93 -18.35
CA GLY A 456 27.77 16.27 -18.41
C GLY A 456 26.86 15.10 -18.84
N GLU A 457 27.36 13.85 -18.83
CA GLU A 457 26.56 12.67 -19.10
C GLU A 457 25.84 12.22 -17.83
N LEU A 458 24.68 11.54 -17.98
CA LEU A 458 23.95 10.94 -16.89
C LEU A 458 24.47 9.53 -16.61
N ASP A 459 24.77 9.24 -15.34
CA ASP A 459 25.30 7.96 -14.89
C ASP A 459 24.30 7.31 -13.91
N LEU A 460 23.84 6.11 -14.24
CA LEU A 460 22.88 5.30 -13.51
C LEU A 460 23.54 4.13 -12.76
N SER A 461 24.87 4.03 -12.75
CA SER A 461 25.60 2.88 -12.20
C SER A 461 25.39 2.69 -10.67
N ASP A 462 24.98 3.74 -9.97
CA ASP A 462 24.72 3.75 -8.52
C ASP A 462 23.26 4.16 -8.23
N ALA A 463 22.35 3.83 -9.16
CA ALA A 463 20.95 4.26 -9.03
C ALA A 463 20.28 3.72 -7.76
N TYR A 464 20.61 2.50 -7.35
CA TYR A 464 20.11 1.85 -6.14
C TYR A 464 21.25 1.18 -5.39
N ASP A 465 21.18 1.18 -4.06
CA ASP A 465 22.18 0.57 -3.20
C ASP A 465 22.12 -0.97 -3.22
N VAL A 466 23.18 -1.60 -2.74
CA VAL A 466 23.34 -3.06 -2.72
C VAL A 466 23.57 -3.54 -1.30
N GLY A 467 22.83 -4.58 -0.91
CA GLY A 467 22.92 -5.16 0.44
C GLY A 467 21.89 -4.57 1.40
N ILE A 468 22.02 -4.99 2.68
CA ILE A 468 21.11 -4.54 3.74
C ILE A 468 21.63 -3.26 4.38
N GLY A 469 20.73 -2.37 4.80
CA GLY A 469 21.09 -1.12 5.44
C GLY A 469 21.58 -1.27 6.89
N GLU A 470 22.33 -0.30 7.37
CA GLU A 470 22.82 -0.31 8.77
C GLU A 470 21.67 -0.13 9.77
N TRP A 471 20.60 0.61 9.42
CA TRP A 471 19.39 0.67 10.22
C TRP A 471 18.73 -0.71 10.32
N ASP A 472 18.64 -1.45 9.22
CA ASP A 472 17.97 -2.75 9.16
C ASP A 472 18.66 -3.76 10.08
N LYS A 473 20.00 -3.72 10.17
CA LYS A 473 20.77 -4.52 11.13
C LYS A 473 20.38 -4.20 12.59
N ARG A 474 20.14 -2.91 12.88
CA ARG A 474 19.69 -2.48 14.22
C ARG A 474 18.28 -2.93 14.52
N ALA A 475 17.36 -2.85 13.54
CA ALA A 475 15.99 -3.30 13.66
C ALA A 475 15.91 -4.83 13.88
N VAL A 476 16.70 -5.61 13.13
CA VAL A 476 16.82 -7.07 13.34
C VAL A 476 17.41 -7.39 14.72
N LEU A 477 18.44 -6.68 15.15
CA LEU A 477 19.02 -6.86 16.47
C LEU A 477 17.98 -6.62 17.57
N TYR A 478 17.15 -5.56 17.46
CA TYR A 478 16.08 -5.32 18.43
C TYR A 478 15.03 -6.44 18.43
N ALA A 479 14.54 -6.81 17.25
CA ALA A 479 13.43 -7.74 17.12
C ALA A 479 13.81 -9.19 17.39
N TYR A 480 15.00 -9.63 16.96
CA TYR A 480 15.35 -11.04 16.86
C TYR A 480 16.50 -11.48 17.78
N GLN A 481 17.18 -10.54 18.48
CA GLN A 481 18.24 -10.96 19.41
C GLN A 481 17.68 -11.92 20.46
N ASP A 482 18.24 -13.11 20.50
CA ASP A 482 18.01 -14.06 21.57
C ASP A 482 19.03 -13.87 22.70
N PHE A 483 18.58 -14.04 23.96
CA PHE A 483 19.37 -13.75 25.15
C PHE A 483 19.53 -14.99 26.02
N PRO A 484 20.72 -15.18 26.65
CA PRO A 484 20.92 -16.25 27.60
C PRO A 484 19.94 -16.23 28.77
N GLU A 485 19.72 -17.37 29.37
CA GLU A 485 18.91 -17.49 30.59
C GLU A 485 19.39 -16.55 31.71
N GLY A 486 18.45 -15.88 32.38
CA GLY A 486 18.72 -14.94 33.47
C GLY A 486 19.03 -13.50 33.01
N VAL A 487 19.08 -13.20 31.72
CA VAL A 487 19.19 -11.83 31.23
C VAL A 487 17.81 -11.14 31.30
N ASP A 488 17.77 -9.92 31.84
CA ASP A 488 16.60 -9.05 31.74
C ASP A 488 16.47 -8.59 30.27
N ARG A 489 15.59 -9.29 29.53
CA ARG A 489 15.41 -9.09 28.08
C ARG A 489 14.89 -7.69 27.76
N ASP A 490 13.99 -7.14 28.58
CA ASP A 490 13.46 -5.80 28.38
C ASP A 490 14.51 -4.72 28.60
N ALA A 491 15.35 -4.88 29.63
CA ALA A 491 16.49 -3.99 29.82
C ALA A 491 17.49 -4.08 28.68
N ALA A 492 17.78 -5.28 28.19
CA ALA A 492 18.70 -5.50 27.06
C ALA A 492 18.15 -4.88 25.76
N ARG A 493 16.84 -5.02 25.46
CA ARG A 493 16.20 -4.39 24.30
C ARG A 493 16.19 -2.87 24.41
N ARG A 494 15.91 -2.32 25.62
CA ARG A 494 16.05 -0.86 25.85
C ARG A 494 17.46 -0.37 25.54
N GLN A 495 18.49 -1.10 25.97
CA GLN A 495 19.88 -0.75 25.68
C GLN A 495 20.20 -0.77 24.18
N ILE A 496 19.68 -1.76 23.43
CA ILE A 496 19.82 -1.81 21.96
C ILE A 496 19.23 -0.55 21.32
N MET A 497 18.07 -0.07 21.78
CA MET A 497 17.45 1.14 21.26
C MET A 497 18.23 2.40 21.65
N GLU A 498 18.68 2.50 22.90
CA GLU A 498 19.52 3.62 23.36
C GLU A 498 20.82 3.71 22.55
N ASP A 499 21.49 2.58 22.31
CA ASP A 499 22.69 2.50 21.48
C ASP A 499 22.41 2.88 20.02
N THR A 500 21.26 2.48 19.47
CA THR A 500 20.84 2.80 18.10
C THR A 500 20.62 4.30 17.95
N ILE A 501 19.91 4.93 18.89
CA ILE A 501 19.69 6.37 18.93
C ILE A 501 21.02 7.11 19.20
N GLY A 502 21.84 6.60 20.12
CA GLY A 502 23.15 7.17 20.44
C GLY A 502 24.13 7.17 19.28
N GLN A 503 24.01 6.24 18.34
CA GLN A 503 24.74 6.21 17.08
C GLN A 503 24.19 7.23 16.05
N GLY A 504 23.09 7.92 16.35
CA GLY A 504 22.50 8.96 15.51
C GLY A 504 21.54 8.44 14.46
N PHE A 505 21.12 7.17 14.52
CA PHE A 505 20.10 6.67 13.60
C PHE A 505 18.75 7.36 13.80
N LYS A 506 18.10 7.67 12.69
CA LYS A 506 16.79 8.32 12.64
C LYS A 506 15.72 7.32 12.21
N TYR A 507 14.50 7.53 12.71
CA TYR A 507 13.33 6.77 12.30
C TYR A 507 12.13 7.69 12.11
N VAL A 508 11.48 7.61 10.94
CA VAL A 508 10.24 8.31 10.63
C VAL A 508 9.30 7.34 9.92
N ALA A 509 8.14 7.10 10.53
CA ALA A 509 7.13 6.17 10.06
C ALA A 509 6.21 6.77 8.97
N ASP A 510 5.36 5.93 8.38
CA ASP A 510 4.37 6.27 7.34
C ASP A 510 3.49 7.46 7.69
N THR A 511 2.94 7.51 8.90
CA THR A 511 2.04 8.57 9.36
C THR A 511 2.63 9.96 9.28
N ASP A 512 3.95 10.05 9.44
CA ASP A 512 4.68 11.33 9.45
C ASP A 512 5.43 11.60 8.13
N ALA A 513 5.33 10.68 7.18
CA ALA A 513 6.02 10.77 5.88
C ALA A 513 5.07 10.81 4.66
N ARG A 514 3.98 10.04 4.62
CA ARG A 514 3.19 9.82 3.38
C ARG A 514 2.38 11.01 2.93
N SER A 515 1.67 11.68 3.83
CA SER A 515 0.81 12.79 3.43
C SER A 515 1.63 14.00 2.97
N VAL A 516 1.18 14.67 1.92
CA VAL A 516 1.75 15.96 1.49
C VAL A 516 1.71 17.00 2.60
N SER A 517 0.77 16.87 3.53
CA SER A 517 0.57 17.77 4.67
C SER A 517 1.52 17.52 5.85
N THR A 518 2.30 16.42 5.85
CA THR A 518 3.23 16.11 6.93
C THR A 518 4.32 17.18 7.08
N SER A 519 4.95 17.21 8.25
CA SER A 519 5.84 18.31 8.61
C SER A 519 7.28 17.90 8.91
N HIS A 520 7.58 16.57 8.95
CA HIS A 520 8.93 16.12 9.27
C HIS A 520 9.86 16.24 8.05
N PRO A 521 10.90 17.11 8.07
CA PRO A 521 11.75 17.34 6.91
C PRO A 521 12.56 16.12 6.44
N ASP A 522 12.89 15.22 7.37
CA ASP A 522 13.68 14.00 7.07
C ASP A 522 12.82 12.80 6.67
N GLY A 523 11.48 12.90 6.76
CA GLY A 523 10.56 11.80 6.44
C GLY A 523 10.02 11.94 5.02
N ASN A 524 10.69 11.42 4.01
CA ASN A 524 10.31 11.59 2.61
C ASN A 524 10.25 10.26 1.86
N LEU A 525 9.41 10.22 0.82
CA LEU A 525 9.28 9.09 -0.08
C LEU A 525 9.91 9.45 -1.42
N TRP A 526 10.63 8.53 -2.03
CA TRP A 526 11.18 8.70 -3.37
C TRP A 526 12.14 9.91 -3.46
N ASP A 527 12.98 10.06 -2.45
CA ASP A 527 14.00 11.09 -2.38
C ASP A 527 15.40 10.49 -2.25
N ASN A 528 16.40 11.36 -2.25
CA ASN A 528 17.78 11.02 -1.98
C ASN A 528 18.43 12.11 -1.13
N GLY A 529 19.46 11.72 -0.39
CA GLY A 529 20.34 12.65 0.33
C GLY A 529 19.72 13.33 1.55
N ALA A 530 20.53 14.14 2.24
CA ALA A 530 20.15 14.78 3.50
C ALA A 530 19.61 16.21 3.33
N ASP A 531 19.69 16.80 2.16
CA ASP A 531 19.25 18.16 1.86
C ASP A 531 18.27 18.21 0.69
N ALA A 532 16.98 18.28 1.01
CA ALA A 532 15.91 18.24 0.03
C ALA A 532 15.99 19.37 -1.03
N ILE A 533 16.53 20.56 -0.68
CA ILE A 533 16.65 21.68 -1.63
C ILE A 533 17.80 21.40 -2.61
N GLN A 534 18.94 20.96 -2.12
CA GLN A 534 20.07 20.62 -2.98
C GLN A 534 19.71 19.48 -3.95
N GLU A 535 18.99 18.50 -3.47
CA GLU A 535 18.54 17.39 -4.32
C GLU A 535 17.50 17.86 -5.36
N LEU A 536 16.58 18.76 -5.02
CA LEU A 536 15.68 19.37 -6.00
C LEU A 536 16.47 20.10 -7.09
N GLU A 537 17.46 20.91 -6.73
CA GLU A 537 18.33 21.60 -7.67
C GLU A 537 19.11 20.63 -8.58
N HIS A 538 19.58 19.53 -7.99
CA HIS A 538 20.26 18.46 -8.74
C HIS A 538 19.32 17.80 -9.73
N LEU A 539 18.14 17.36 -9.29
CA LEU A 539 17.14 16.71 -10.16
C LEU A 539 16.65 17.66 -11.27
N MET A 540 16.55 18.95 -11.01
CA MET A 540 16.21 19.94 -12.05
C MET A 540 17.29 20.02 -13.14
N LYS A 541 18.59 19.89 -12.78
CA LYS A 541 19.68 19.80 -13.75
C LYS A 541 19.66 18.48 -14.53
N VAL A 542 19.44 17.36 -13.85
CA VAL A 542 19.25 16.04 -14.50
C VAL A 542 18.08 16.10 -15.51
N ARG A 543 16.95 16.66 -15.09
CA ARG A 543 15.76 16.86 -15.94
C ARG A 543 16.11 17.72 -17.17
N GLU A 544 16.83 18.82 -16.99
CA GLU A 544 17.25 19.70 -18.08
C GLU A 544 18.10 18.95 -19.10
N ILE A 545 19.13 18.21 -18.65
CA ILE A 545 20.01 17.42 -19.51
C ILE A 545 19.20 16.37 -20.29
N ALA A 546 18.33 15.63 -19.61
CA ALA A 546 17.51 14.60 -20.24
C ALA A 546 16.54 15.19 -21.29
N LEU A 547 15.87 16.31 -20.98
CA LEU A 547 14.97 16.99 -21.92
C LEU A 547 15.70 17.58 -23.14
N GLN A 548 16.91 18.14 -22.97
CA GLN A 548 17.73 18.66 -24.09
C GLN A 548 18.16 17.56 -25.06
N ARG A 549 18.30 16.30 -24.59
CA ARG A 549 18.64 15.13 -25.40
C ARG A 549 17.43 14.38 -25.92
N PHE A 550 16.22 14.72 -25.42
CA PHE A 550 15.00 13.99 -25.76
C PHE A 550 14.69 14.06 -27.25
N SER A 551 14.53 12.90 -27.90
CA SER A 551 14.37 12.75 -29.33
C SER A 551 13.73 11.42 -29.68
N GLU A 552 13.65 11.08 -30.96
CA GLU A 552 13.23 9.74 -31.42
C GLU A 552 14.06 8.59 -30.81
N ARG A 553 15.29 8.89 -30.38
CA ARG A 553 16.18 7.92 -29.71
C ARG A 553 15.72 7.47 -28.33
N ASN A 554 14.66 8.09 -27.78
CA ASN A 554 14.05 7.64 -26.53
C ASN A 554 13.09 6.46 -26.71
N ILE A 555 12.82 6.02 -27.95
CA ILE A 555 12.04 4.82 -28.25
C ILE A 555 12.73 3.98 -29.30
N ARG A 556 12.48 2.68 -29.30
CA ARG A 556 13.08 1.74 -30.25
C ARG A 556 12.62 2.01 -31.69
N ILE A 557 13.49 1.75 -32.68
CA ILE A 557 13.15 1.80 -34.09
C ILE A 557 11.89 0.94 -34.34
N GLY A 558 10.96 1.48 -35.12
CA GLY A 558 9.70 0.83 -35.47
C GLY A 558 8.54 1.05 -34.46
N ARG A 559 8.80 1.67 -33.30
CA ARG A 559 7.70 2.10 -32.41
C ARG A 559 7.03 3.39 -32.92
N PRO A 560 5.69 3.54 -32.75
CA PRO A 560 5.02 4.79 -33.08
C PRO A 560 5.57 5.99 -32.32
N LEU A 561 5.85 7.11 -32.97
CA LEU A 561 6.34 8.33 -32.32
C LEU A 561 5.39 8.85 -31.22
N ALA A 562 4.10 8.54 -31.31
CA ALA A 562 3.12 8.85 -30.26
C ALA A 562 3.50 8.24 -28.89
N THR A 563 4.31 7.17 -28.86
CA THR A 563 4.75 6.53 -27.59
C THR A 563 5.87 7.29 -26.89
N LEU A 564 6.45 8.31 -27.53
CA LEU A 564 7.39 9.23 -26.89
C LEU A 564 6.75 9.96 -25.69
N GLU A 565 5.44 10.22 -25.73
CA GLU A 565 4.72 10.84 -24.62
C GLU A 565 4.82 10.02 -23.33
N GLU A 566 4.79 8.68 -23.40
CA GLU A 566 4.92 7.79 -22.24
C GLU A 566 6.33 7.87 -21.60
N VAL A 567 7.35 8.04 -22.44
CA VAL A 567 8.74 8.20 -21.99
C VAL A 567 9.01 9.61 -21.49
N LEU A 568 8.31 10.62 -22.04
CA LEU A 568 8.44 12.02 -21.63
C LEU A 568 7.91 12.26 -20.21
N VAL A 569 6.79 11.64 -19.83
CA VAL A 569 6.12 11.86 -18.54
C VAL A 569 7.08 11.69 -17.35
N PRO A 570 7.79 10.56 -17.15
CA PRO A 570 8.67 10.37 -16.00
C PRO A 570 9.83 11.36 -15.98
N ILE A 571 10.30 11.84 -17.13
CA ILE A 571 11.42 12.78 -17.22
C ILE A 571 10.95 14.21 -17.01
N TYR A 572 9.83 14.58 -17.61
CA TYR A 572 9.29 15.91 -17.43
C TYR A 572 8.88 16.18 -15.98
N LEU A 573 8.31 15.18 -15.30
CA LEU A 573 7.90 15.24 -13.89
C LEU A 573 8.92 14.57 -12.95
N LEU A 574 10.20 14.50 -13.31
CA LEU A 574 11.26 13.83 -12.54
C LEU A 574 11.35 14.33 -11.10
N HIS A 575 11.14 15.62 -10.89
CA HIS A 575 11.23 16.33 -9.62
C HIS A 575 9.99 16.22 -8.73
N ARG A 576 8.96 15.45 -9.13
CA ARG A 576 7.65 15.44 -8.47
C ARG A 576 7.69 15.11 -6.97
N PHE A 577 8.48 14.13 -6.56
CA PHE A 577 8.57 13.72 -5.15
C PHE A 577 9.48 14.66 -4.37
N GLN A 578 10.48 15.21 -5.03
CA GLN A 578 11.38 16.18 -4.40
C GLN A 578 10.71 17.52 -4.10
N ILE A 579 9.69 17.91 -4.87
CA ILE A 579 8.80 19.03 -4.53
C ILE A 579 8.13 18.78 -3.18
N GLU A 580 7.63 17.56 -2.93
CA GLU A 580 6.98 17.19 -1.66
C GLU A 580 7.99 17.22 -0.50
N ALA A 581 9.20 16.69 -0.70
CA ALA A 581 10.27 16.70 0.28
C ALA A 581 10.67 18.15 0.68
N VAL A 582 10.88 19.04 -0.31
CA VAL A 582 11.15 20.46 -0.05
C VAL A 582 9.98 21.13 0.66
N GLY A 583 8.74 20.75 0.31
CA GLY A 583 7.54 21.28 0.94
C GLY A 583 7.46 21.01 2.45
N LYS A 584 8.03 19.93 2.94
CA LYS A 584 8.07 19.59 4.37
C LYS A 584 8.98 20.52 5.19
N LEU A 585 9.88 21.25 4.55
CA LEU A 585 10.63 22.32 5.20
C LEU A 585 9.75 23.53 5.53
N ILE A 586 8.68 23.78 4.76
CA ILE A 586 7.80 24.94 4.88
C ILE A 586 6.75 24.70 5.97
N GLY A 587 6.77 25.49 7.04
CA GLY A 587 6.00 25.22 8.25
C GLY A 587 6.38 23.88 8.87
N GLY A 588 7.60 23.43 8.64
CA GLY A 588 8.13 22.15 9.06
C GLY A 588 8.64 22.12 10.48
N GLN A 589 8.73 20.92 11.02
CA GLN A 589 9.19 20.68 12.38
C GLN A 589 9.96 19.36 12.44
N TYR A 590 11.18 19.40 12.96
CA TYR A 590 11.92 18.20 13.33
C TYR A 590 11.41 17.69 14.66
N PHE A 591 11.16 16.41 14.79
CA PHE A 591 10.78 15.73 16.01
C PHE A 591 11.26 14.27 15.97
N THR A 592 11.19 13.59 17.09
CA THR A 592 11.47 12.16 17.24
C THR A 592 10.39 11.54 18.09
N TYR A 593 10.24 10.22 18.04
CA TYR A 593 9.28 9.48 18.89
C TYR A 593 9.85 9.29 20.31
N ARG A 594 10.33 10.39 20.91
CA ARG A 594 11.03 10.39 22.19
C ARG A 594 10.15 9.90 23.34
N LEU A 595 10.76 9.13 24.22
CA LEU A 595 10.17 8.71 25.47
C LEU A 595 10.63 9.61 26.62
N ARG A 596 9.86 9.62 27.72
CA ARG A 596 10.31 10.30 28.94
C ARG A 596 11.55 9.60 29.49
N GLY A 597 12.65 10.33 29.59
CA GLY A 597 13.93 9.84 30.12
C GLY A 597 14.95 9.45 29.05
N ASP A 598 14.57 9.40 27.77
CA ASP A 598 15.57 9.25 26.72
C ASP A 598 16.34 10.56 26.45
N ALA A 599 17.48 10.45 25.76
CA ALA A 599 18.36 11.58 25.47
C ALA A 599 17.99 12.33 24.18
N GLN A 600 16.85 12.02 23.53
CA GLN A 600 16.48 12.63 22.27
C GLN A 600 16.04 14.09 22.43
N GLU A 601 16.33 14.93 21.43
CA GLU A 601 15.90 16.31 21.39
C GLU A 601 14.37 16.43 21.31
N GLY A 602 13.83 17.52 21.86
CA GLY A 602 12.44 17.89 21.67
C GLY A 602 12.14 18.38 20.25
N ALA A 603 10.86 18.55 19.96
CA ALA A 603 10.44 19.11 18.68
C ALA A 603 10.98 20.53 18.47
N ARG A 604 11.51 20.82 17.29
CA ARG A 604 12.04 22.13 16.91
C ARG A 604 11.59 22.53 15.52
N PRO A 605 11.16 23.79 15.30
CA PRO A 605 10.75 24.23 13.98
C PRO A 605 11.93 24.30 13.01
N VAL A 606 11.67 24.18 11.73
CA VAL A 606 12.65 24.48 10.67
C VAL A 606 13.00 25.97 10.74
N PRO A 607 14.29 26.34 10.69
CA PRO A 607 14.71 27.76 10.73
C PRO A 607 14.03 28.58 9.63
N VAL A 608 13.60 29.82 9.94
CA VAL A 608 12.89 30.72 9.02
C VAL A 608 13.63 30.92 7.70
N ALA A 609 14.93 31.11 7.74
CA ALA A 609 15.75 31.29 6.53
C ALA A 609 15.70 30.03 5.64
N ARG A 610 15.64 28.83 6.24
CA ARG A 610 15.56 27.58 5.49
C ARG A 610 14.16 27.38 4.88
N GLN A 611 13.12 27.79 5.59
CA GLN A 611 11.75 27.79 5.05
C GLN A 611 11.64 28.74 3.84
N GLN A 612 12.25 29.94 3.91
CA GLN A 612 12.26 30.88 2.78
C GLN A 612 13.01 30.29 1.58
N GLN A 613 14.17 29.67 1.78
CA GLN A 613 14.89 28.98 0.71
C GLN A 613 14.04 27.89 0.05
N ALA A 614 13.26 27.15 0.84
CA ALA A 614 12.35 26.12 0.32
C ALA A 614 11.22 26.72 -0.52
N ILE A 615 10.61 27.84 -0.08
CA ILE A 615 9.61 28.58 -0.85
C ILE A 615 10.23 29.03 -2.19
N ASP A 616 11.39 29.66 -2.17
CA ASP A 616 12.06 30.18 -3.36
C ASP A 616 12.41 29.05 -4.34
N ALA A 617 12.90 27.89 -3.85
CA ALA A 617 13.21 26.71 -4.66
C ALA A 617 11.97 26.14 -5.33
N LEU A 618 10.83 26.07 -4.62
CA LEU A 618 9.58 25.60 -5.20
C LEU A 618 9.02 26.59 -6.24
N LEU A 619 9.09 27.89 -5.97
CA LEU A 619 8.67 28.91 -6.93
C LEU A 619 9.48 28.87 -8.22
N ALA A 620 10.78 28.56 -8.14
CA ALA A 620 11.61 28.40 -9.34
C ALA A 620 11.15 27.26 -10.25
N THR A 621 10.48 26.21 -9.72
CA THR A 621 9.97 25.09 -10.53
C THR A 621 8.80 25.46 -11.43
N ILE A 622 8.11 26.56 -11.16
CA ILE A 622 6.95 27.03 -11.96
C ILE A 622 7.31 28.16 -12.94
N ASP A 623 8.58 28.53 -13.07
CA ASP A 623 9.00 29.51 -14.09
C ASP A 623 8.72 28.95 -15.50
N PRO A 624 8.00 29.71 -16.37
CA PRO A 624 7.70 29.30 -17.74
C PRO A 624 8.93 28.86 -18.57
N ALA A 625 10.10 29.44 -18.32
CA ALA A 625 11.33 29.07 -19.01
C ALA A 625 11.82 27.65 -18.61
N VAL A 626 11.56 27.25 -17.37
CA VAL A 626 11.83 25.90 -16.84
C VAL A 626 10.80 24.89 -17.32
N LEU A 627 9.54 25.34 -17.46
CA LEU A 627 8.41 24.48 -17.80
C LEU A 627 8.24 24.23 -19.30
N ARG A 628 8.77 25.11 -20.15
CA ARG A 628 8.63 24.90 -21.60
C ARG A 628 9.37 23.66 -22.07
N LEU A 629 8.79 22.96 -23.03
CA LEU A 629 9.47 21.88 -23.72
C LEU A 629 10.58 22.40 -24.63
N PRO A 630 11.65 21.64 -24.88
CA PRO A 630 12.63 21.97 -25.91
C PRO A 630 11.97 22.20 -27.27
N GLN A 631 12.55 23.12 -28.06
CA GLN A 631 12.03 23.46 -29.38
C GLN A 631 11.96 22.20 -30.28
N GLY A 632 10.83 22.00 -30.96
CA GLY A 632 10.59 20.89 -31.88
C GLY A 632 10.20 19.59 -31.21
N LEU A 633 10.29 19.45 -29.88
CA LEU A 633 9.91 18.21 -29.20
C LEU A 633 8.44 17.90 -29.37
N ALA A 634 7.59 18.91 -29.25
CA ALA A 634 6.14 18.73 -29.42
C ALA A 634 5.77 18.25 -30.83
N ASP A 635 6.55 18.62 -31.84
CA ASP A 635 6.33 18.24 -33.23
C ASP A 635 6.67 16.77 -33.51
N LEU A 636 7.53 16.16 -32.67
CA LEU A 636 7.86 14.73 -32.77
C LEU A 636 6.71 13.83 -32.31
N ILE A 637 5.91 14.28 -31.35
CA ILE A 637 4.85 13.46 -30.75
C ILE A 637 3.61 13.50 -31.65
N THR A 638 3.48 12.48 -32.50
CA THR A 638 2.33 12.36 -33.41
C THR A 638 1.05 11.95 -32.65
N PRO A 639 -0.14 12.17 -33.23
CA PRO A 639 -1.37 11.59 -32.71
C PRO A 639 -1.28 10.06 -32.57
N ARG A 640 -2.01 9.50 -31.63
CA ARG A 640 -2.06 8.06 -31.38
C ARG A 640 -2.55 7.31 -32.63
N VAL A 641 -1.89 6.19 -32.91
CA VAL A 641 -2.32 5.29 -33.99
C VAL A 641 -3.62 4.56 -33.63
N PRO A 642 -4.39 4.09 -34.62
CA PRO A 642 -5.58 3.28 -34.40
C PRO A 642 -5.29 2.10 -33.45
N ASN A 643 -6.22 1.78 -32.57
CA ASN A 643 -6.11 0.73 -31.55
C ASN A 643 -5.02 0.94 -30.46
N ASN A 644 -4.41 2.13 -30.39
CA ASN A 644 -3.50 2.49 -29.31
C ASN A 644 -3.93 3.85 -28.71
N PRO A 645 -5.03 3.92 -27.95
CA PRO A 645 -5.53 5.17 -27.38
C PRO A 645 -4.60 5.75 -26.32
N LYS A 646 -4.77 7.03 -25.98
CA LYS A 646 -4.14 7.61 -24.80
C LYS A 646 -4.54 6.83 -23.55
N SER A 647 -3.58 6.64 -22.66
CA SER A 647 -3.77 6.00 -21.36
C SER A 647 -3.63 7.04 -20.24
N ARG A 648 -3.85 6.61 -19.00
CA ARG A 648 -3.56 7.43 -17.81
C ARG A 648 -2.08 7.77 -17.65
N GLU A 649 -1.19 7.09 -18.37
CA GLU A 649 0.26 7.31 -18.36
C GLU A 649 0.71 8.50 -19.21
N THR A 650 -0.21 9.25 -19.79
CA THR A 650 0.03 10.40 -20.67
C THR A 650 -0.61 11.68 -20.12
N PHE A 651 -0.12 12.83 -20.56
CA PHE A 651 -0.70 14.13 -20.17
C PHE A 651 -2.11 14.31 -20.71
N THR A 652 -3.01 14.83 -19.88
CA THR A 652 -4.34 15.24 -20.30
C THR A 652 -4.27 16.66 -20.86
N GLY A 653 -4.49 16.82 -22.16
CA GLY A 653 -4.46 18.10 -22.85
C GLY A 653 -5.82 18.55 -23.38
N ALA A 654 -5.90 19.81 -23.83
CA ALA A 654 -7.09 20.44 -24.40
C ALA A 654 -7.16 20.37 -25.92
N THR A 655 -6.15 19.79 -26.61
CA THR A 655 -6.00 19.82 -28.08
C THR A 655 -6.54 18.57 -28.78
N GLY A 656 -7.36 17.76 -28.09
CA GLY A 656 -7.98 16.57 -28.64
C GLY A 656 -6.95 15.45 -28.88
N ILE A 657 -6.86 14.98 -30.13
CA ILE A 657 -5.93 13.88 -30.51
C ILE A 657 -4.46 14.33 -30.60
N ASN A 658 -4.22 15.62 -30.77
CA ASN A 658 -2.88 16.17 -30.89
C ASN A 658 -2.22 16.27 -29.52
N PHE A 659 -0.89 16.16 -29.49
CA PHE A 659 -0.13 16.44 -28.27
C PHE A 659 -0.27 17.92 -27.90
N ASP A 660 -0.59 18.20 -26.63
CA ASP A 660 -0.72 19.55 -26.11
C ASP A 660 0.59 19.97 -25.43
N PRO A 661 1.36 20.91 -26.00
CA PRO A 661 2.66 21.31 -25.45
C PRO A 661 2.56 22.07 -24.11
N VAL A 662 1.36 22.49 -23.72
CA VAL A 662 1.11 23.21 -22.44
C VAL A 662 0.69 22.25 -21.32
N ALA A 663 0.11 21.11 -21.65
CA ALA A 663 -0.38 20.13 -20.66
C ALA A 663 0.70 19.63 -19.68
N PRO A 664 1.95 19.35 -20.09
CA PRO A 664 3.02 19.03 -19.16
C PRO A 664 3.28 20.12 -18.12
N ALA A 665 3.29 21.39 -18.55
CA ALA A 665 3.48 22.53 -17.66
C ALA A 665 2.34 22.68 -16.65
N GLN A 666 1.09 22.48 -17.10
CA GLN A 666 -0.07 22.50 -16.21
C GLN A 666 0.05 21.43 -15.11
N SER A 667 0.50 20.23 -15.47
CA SER A 667 0.74 19.14 -14.49
C SER A 667 1.85 19.50 -13.49
N ALA A 668 2.96 20.07 -13.95
CA ALA A 668 4.07 20.46 -13.07
C ALA A 668 3.67 21.61 -12.11
N VAL A 669 2.95 22.62 -12.59
CA VAL A 669 2.43 23.71 -11.75
C VAL A 669 1.49 23.16 -10.69
N ALA A 670 0.57 22.26 -11.07
CA ALA A 670 -0.38 21.65 -10.13
C ALA A 670 0.34 20.90 -8.99
N LEU A 671 1.45 20.22 -9.26
CA LEU A 671 2.27 19.55 -8.23
C LEU A 671 2.83 20.56 -7.20
N THR A 672 3.43 21.65 -7.67
CA THR A 672 3.99 22.68 -6.80
C THR A 672 2.89 23.39 -6.00
N LEU A 673 1.75 23.70 -6.62
CA LEU A 673 0.65 24.36 -5.92
C LEU A 673 0.00 23.46 -4.87
N ARG A 674 -0.12 22.14 -5.13
CA ARG A 674 -0.61 21.18 -4.13
C ARG A 674 0.21 21.23 -2.84
N VAL A 675 1.51 21.48 -2.95
CA VAL A 675 2.41 21.60 -1.81
C VAL A 675 2.34 22.98 -1.16
N LEU A 676 2.44 24.06 -1.94
CA LEU A 676 2.49 25.44 -1.41
C LEU A 676 1.15 25.92 -0.84
N LEU A 677 0.04 25.46 -1.39
CA LEU A 677 -1.32 25.80 -0.97
C LEU A 677 -2.01 24.70 -0.15
N ASP A 678 -1.23 23.76 0.42
CA ASP A 678 -1.76 22.78 1.37
C ASP A 678 -2.34 23.49 2.60
N PRO A 679 -3.64 23.26 2.97
CA PRO A 679 -4.30 24.02 4.02
C PRO A 679 -3.68 23.81 5.41
N THR A 680 -3.17 22.61 5.70
CA THR A 680 -2.53 22.29 6.98
C THR A 680 -1.17 23.00 7.10
N ARG A 681 -0.38 23.00 6.03
CA ARG A 681 0.90 23.72 5.97
C ARG A 681 0.69 25.23 6.09
N ALA A 682 -0.27 25.79 5.37
CA ALA A 682 -0.64 27.19 5.46
C ALA A 682 -1.04 27.60 6.91
N ALA A 683 -1.81 26.75 7.60
CA ALA A 683 -2.16 26.98 8.99
C ALA A 683 -0.96 26.96 9.93
N ARG A 684 0.02 26.06 9.70
CA ARG A 684 1.28 26.06 10.48
C ARG A 684 2.09 27.35 10.28
N LEU A 685 2.17 27.84 9.03
CA LEU A 685 2.84 29.11 8.70
C LEU A 685 2.15 30.32 9.40
N GLU A 686 0.83 30.39 9.38
CA GLU A 686 0.07 31.44 10.05
C GLU A 686 0.34 31.45 11.57
N ARG A 687 0.37 30.27 12.21
CA ARG A 687 0.65 30.17 13.64
C ARG A 687 2.09 30.45 14.02
N ALA A 688 3.05 30.13 13.13
CA ALA A 688 4.47 30.42 13.35
C ALA A 688 4.81 31.90 13.18
N GLY A 689 4.05 32.66 12.39
CA GLY A 689 4.20 34.09 12.15
C GLY A 689 5.36 34.48 11.23
N ALA A 690 6.39 33.65 11.09
CA ALA A 690 7.52 33.86 10.18
C ALA A 690 8.00 32.51 9.59
N PRO A 691 8.20 32.40 8.23
CA PRO A 691 8.04 33.47 7.25
C PRO A 691 6.58 33.94 7.05
N GLY A 692 5.59 33.18 7.60
CA GLY A 692 4.16 33.43 7.45
C GLY A 692 3.60 32.95 6.11
N PHE A 693 2.26 32.78 6.03
CA PHE A 693 1.63 32.33 4.79
C PHE A 693 1.66 33.39 3.70
N ASP A 694 1.75 34.68 4.08
CA ASP A 694 1.91 35.78 3.11
C ASP A 694 3.18 35.63 2.24
N ALA A 695 4.26 35.03 2.75
CA ALA A 695 5.46 34.77 1.97
C ALA A 695 5.17 33.84 0.77
N VAL A 696 4.35 32.83 0.98
CA VAL A 696 3.91 31.90 -0.10
C VAL A 696 3.00 32.62 -1.09
N ILE A 697 1.97 33.33 -0.59
CA ILE A 697 1.00 34.06 -1.45
C ILE A 697 1.75 35.09 -2.31
N ASN A 698 2.55 35.93 -1.69
CA ASN A 698 3.28 37.00 -2.41
C ASN A 698 4.29 36.41 -3.41
N GLY A 699 4.98 35.30 -3.04
CA GLY A 699 5.86 34.59 -3.95
C GLY A 699 5.13 34.04 -5.18
N LEU A 700 3.99 33.39 -4.99
CA LEU A 700 3.15 32.87 -6.09
C LEU A 700 2.65 33.98 -7.00
N LEU A 701 2.13 35.09 -6.44
CA LEU A 701 1.64 36.22 -7.23
C LEU A 701 2.79 36.92 -7.97
N ALA A 702 3.96 37.07 -7.36
CA ALA A 702 5.16 37.62 -8.00
C ALA A 702 5.67 36.73 -9.14
N ALA A 703 5.69 35.43 -8.96
CA ALA A 703 6.14 34.48 -9.98
C ALA A 703 5.17 34.34 -11.17
N THR A 704 3.90 34.74 -11.02
CA THR A 704 2.83 34.54 -12.04
C THR A 704 2.19 35.84 -12.48
N TRP A 705 1.27 36.42 -11.71
CA TRP A 705 0.44 37.57 -12.09
C TRP A 705 1.24 38.89 -12.22
N TYR A 706 2.26 39.08 -11.38
CA TYR A 706 3.04 40.31 -11.32
C TYR A 706 4.36 40.20 -12.07
N ALA A 707 4.66 39.04 -12.66
CA ALA A 707 5.85 38.84 -13.49
C ALA A 707 5.82 39.68 -14.77
N ASP A 708 6.97 39.91 -15.35
CA ASP A 708 7.10 40.57 -16.64
C ASP A 708 6.49 39.73 -17.76
N ALA A 709 5.72 40.36 -18.65
CA ALA A 709 5.01 39.69 -19.74
C ALA A 709 5.97 38.94 -20.67
N ARG A 710 5.67 37.67 -20.94
CA ARG A 710 6.41 36.79 -21.83
C ARG A 710 5.78 36.73 -23.21
N THR A 711 6.43 36.06 -24.17
CA THR A 711 5.96 35.90 -25.54
C THR A 711 5.95 34.43 -25.96
N GLY A 712 5.23 34.10 -27.05
CA GLY A 712 5.22 32.73 -27.59
C GLY A 712 4.62 31.72 -26.63
N ILE A 713 5.22 30.54 -26.55
CA ILE A 713 4.77 29.43 -25.71
C ILE A 713 4.89 29.77 -24.21
N ASP A 714 5.93 30.51 -23.82
CA ASP A 714 6.13 30.92 -22.42
C ASP A 714 4.96 31.77 -21.91
N ALA A 715 4.37 32.61 -22.76
CA ALA A 715 3.18 33.41 -22.43
C ALA A 715 1.92 32.52 -22.27
N LEU A 716 1.82 31.40 -22.99
CA LEU A 716 0.73 30.44 -22.81
C LEU A 716 0.88 29.70 -21.45
N VAL A 717 2.08 29.24 -21.16
CA VAL A 717 2.40 28.58 -19.88
C VAL A 717 2.19 29.51 -18.69
N GLU A 718 2.65 30.78 -18.77
CA GLU A 718 2.46 31.81 -17.76
C GLU A 718 0.97 32.05 -17.45
N ARG A 719 0.14 32.20 -18.48
CA ARG A 719 -1.31 32.40 -18.30
C ARG A 719 -1.98 31.20 -17.65
N GLN A 720 -1.56 29.98 -17.98
CA GLN A 720 -2.11 28.80 -17.35
C GLN A 720 -1.65 28.67 -15.89
N ALA A 721 -0.39 28.92 -15.58
CA ALA A 721 0.11 28.97 -14.23
C ALA A 721 -0.61 30.01 -13.37
N SER A 722 -0.82 31.21 -13.93
CA SER A 722 -1.52 32.30 -13.25
C SER A 722 -2.97 31.93 -12.89
N LEU A 723 -3.70 31.30 -13.81
CA LEU A 723 -5.07 30.80 -13.50
C LEU A 723 -5.07 29.70 -12.45
N GLN A 724 -4.12 28.77 -12.51
CA GLN A 724 -4.03 27.74 -11.48
C GLN A 724 -3.75 28.31 -10.09
N VAL A 725 -2.89 29.32 -9.97
CA VAL A 725 -2.64 30.05 -8.72
C VAL A 725 -3.93 30.73 -8.24
N LEU A 726 -4.67 31.43 -9.11
CA LEU A 726 -5.95 32.06 -8.77
C LEU A 726 -6.97 31.02 -8.25
N TYR A 727 -7.14 29.92 -8.98
CA TYR A 727 -8.07 28.86 -8.56
C TYR A 727 -7.63 28.17 -7.27
N GLY A 728 -6.32 27.99 -7.06
CA GLY A 728 -5.77 27.46 -5.83
C GLY A 728 -6.07 28.35 -4.62
N LEU A 729 -5.87 29.67 -4.75
CA LEU A 729 -6.20 30.64 -3.70
C LEU A 729 -7.72 30.71 -3.43
N LEU A 730 -8.55 30.66 -4.47
CA LEU A 730 -10.01 30.63 -4.33
C LEU A 730 -10.47 29.34 -3.62
N ARG A 731 -9.95 28.17 -4.01
CA ARG A 731 -10.26 26.92 -3.33
C ARG A 731 -9.93 27.02 -1.85
N LEU A 732 -8.73 27.49 -1.50
CA LEU A 732 -8.30 27.62 -0.11
C LEU A 732 -9.14 28.65 0.67
N ALA A 733 -9.59 29.75 0.03
CA ALA A 733 -10.45 30.77 0.63
C ALA A 733 -11.84 30.20 1.00
N PHE A 734 -12.37 29.29 0.18
CA PHE A 734 -13.71 28.72 0.36
C PHE A 734 -13.71 27.29 0.97
N ASP A 735 -12.55 26.71 1.22
CA ASP A 735 -12.44 25.41 1.90
C ASP A 735 -12.89 25.54 3.36
N ALA A 736 -14.04 24.95 3.69
CA ALA A 736 -14.60 24.99 5.03
C ALA A 736 -13.71 24.25 6.07
N SER A 737 -12.85 23.36 5.66
CA SER A 737 -11.92 22.61 6.53
C SER A 737 -10.63 23.37 6.85
N ALA A 738 -10.29 24.40 6.05
CA ALA A 738 -9.09 25.20 6.23
C ALA A 738 -9.23 26.19 7.41
N ASP A 739 -8.09 26.55 8.03
CA ASP A 739 -8.03 27.55 9.11
C ASP A 739 -8.60 28.91 8.65
N ASN A 740 -9.37 29.57 9.48
CA ASN A 740 -10.06 30.82 9.14
C ASN A 740 -9.09 31.96 8.76
N ASN A 741 -7.90 32.03 9.35
CA ASN A 741 -6.91 33.07 8.99
C ASN A 741 -6.33 32.78 7.60
N VAL A 742 -6.05 31.49 7.30
CA VAL A 742 -5.60 31.08 5.96
C VAL A 742 -6.64 31.42 4.90
N ARG A 743 -7.92 31.12 5.17
CA ARG A 743 -9.06 31.49 4.29
C ARG A 743 -9.13 33.01 4.09
N ALA A 744 -9.05 33.79 5.18
CA ALA A 744 -9.09 35.25 5.12
C ALA A 744 -7.92 35.84 4.30
N ARG A 745 -6.69 35.32 4.52
CA ARG A 745 -5.50 35.73 3.75
C ARG A 745 -5.67 35.42 2.26
N SER A 746 -6.10 34.22 1.93
CA SER A 746 -6.33 33.80 0.55
C SER A 746 -7.39 34.66 -0.15
N LEU A 747 -8.50 34.97 0.54
CA LEU A 747 -9.55 35.85 0.02
C LEU A 747 -9.05 37.27 -0.19
N ALA A 748 -8.31 37.83 0.77
CA ALA A 748 -7.71 39.17 0.66
C ALA A 748 -6.76 39.25 -0.53
N ALA A 749 -5.90 38.24 -0.72
CA ALA A 749 -4.98 38.15 -1.85
C ALA A 749 -5.73 38.16 -3.22
N VAL A 750 -6.85 37.43 -3.32
CA VAL A 750 -7.69 37.40 -4.52
C VAL A 750 -8.30 38.80 -4.77
N GLN A 751 -8.80 39.49 -3.72
CA GLN A 751 -9.36 40.83 -3.82
C GLN A 751 -8.31 41.86 -4.23
N GLU A 752 -7.10 41.78 -3.69
CA GLU A 752 -5.97 42.63 -4.08
C GLU A 752 -5.57 42.39 -5.54
N LEU A 753 -5.57 41.13 -5.98
CA LEU A 753 -5.31 40.75 -7.37
C LEU A 753 -6.40 41.33 -8.30
N ASP A 754 -7.69 41.22 -7.96
CA ASP A 754 -8.74 41.82 -8.77
C ASP A 754 -8.59 43.34 -8.91
N GLY A 755 -8.30 44.03 -7.78
CA GLY A 755 -8.00 45.45 -7.78
C GLY A 755 -6.78 45.81 -8.64
N TRP A 756 -5.75 44.96 -8.66
CA TRP A 756 -4.58 45.14 -9.53
C TRP A 756 -4.91 44.92 -10.98
N LEU A 757 -5.67 43.88 -11.34
CA LEU A 757 -6.15 43.58 -12.71
C LEU A 757 -7.02 44.72 -13.27
N ALA A 758 -7.94 45.25 -12.44
CA ALA A 758 -8.83 46.36 -12.82
C ALA A 758 -8.08 47.64 -13.26
N ARG A 759 -6.90 47.89 -12.69
CA ARG A 759 -6.08 49.07 -13.02
C ARG A 759 -5.15 48.86 -14.21
N ARG A 760 -5.12 47.68 -14.83
CA ARG A 760 -4.20 47.30 -15.91
C ARG A 760 -4.90 47.24 -17.26
N SER A 761 -4.24 47.80 -18.29
CA SER A 761 -4.72 47.74 -19.68
C SER A 761 -3.56 47.33 -20.60
N PRO A 762 -3.22 46.05 -20.66
CA PRO A 762 -2.11 45.56 -21.48
C PRO A 762 -2.33 45.88 -22.95
N ARG A 763 -1.25 46.21 -23.69
CA ARG A 763 -1.32 46.43 -25.14
C ARG A 763 -1.60 45.15 -25.90
N ASP A 764 -1.10 43.99 -25.39
CA ASP A 764 -1.33 42.69 -25.97
C ASP A 764 -2.81 42.27 -25.85
N LYS A 765 -3.42 41.80 -26.93
CA LYS A 765 -4.83 41.42 -26.99
C LYS A 765 -5.11 40.14 -26.15
N ALA A 766 -4.18 39.16 -26.17
CA ALA A 766 -4.38 37.93 -25.44
C ALA A 766 -4.27 38.17 -23.93
N MET A 767 -3.35 39.03 -23.49
CA MET A 767 -3.22 39.40 -22.10
C MET A 767 -4.43 40.20 -21.60
N ARG A 768 -4.99 41.09 -22.41
CA ARG A 768 -6.25 41.77 -22.05
C ARG A 768 -7.42 40.79 -21.86
N ALA A 769 -7.52 39.79 -22.76
CA ALA A 769 -8.53 38.76 -22.64
C ALA A 769 -8.31 37.91 -21.39
N HIS A 770 -7.07 37.58 -21.08
CA HIS A 770 -6.71 36.85 -19.88
C HIS A 770 -7.07 37.61 -18.59
N TYR A 771 -6.79 38.92 -18.50
CA TYR A 771 -7.15 39.72 -17.33
C TYR A 771 -8.68 39.85 -17.20
N ALA A 772 -9.38 40.06 -18.31
CA ALA A 772 -10.84 40.12 -18.29
C ALA A 772 -11.48 38.80 -17.86
N PHE A 773 -10.93 37.67 -18.32
CA PHE A 773 -11.39 36.35 -17.94
C PHE A 773 -11.12 36.08 -16.47
N ALA A 774 -9.90 36.40 -15.96
CA ALA A 774 -9.58 36.23 -14.57
C ALA A 774 -10.56 36.97 -13.64
N ARG A 775 -10.85 38.24 -13.97
CA ARG A 775 -11.84 39.04 -13.21
C ARG A 775 -13.24 38.45 -13.25
N TYR A 776 -13.68 37.98 -14.43
CA TYR A 776 -14.96 37.29 -14.57
C TYR A 776 -15.00 36.01 -13.67
N GLU A 777 -13.92 35.24 -13.64
CA GLU A 777 -13.85 34.05 -12.79
C GLU A 777 -13.83 34.39 -11.30
N ILE A 778 -13.14 35.49 -10.91
CA ILE A 778 -13.14 35.97 -9.52
C ILE A 778 -14.58 36.30 -9.10
N ASP A 779 -15.29 37.11 -9.87
CA ASP A 779 -16.67 37.49 -9.57
C ASP A 779 -17.58 36.25 -9.52
N ARG A 780 -17.53 35.40 -10.57
CA ARG A 780 -18.34 34.18 -10.68
C ARG A 780 -18.14 33.21 -9.48
N LEU A 781 -16.88 32.96 -9.10
CA LEU A 781 -16.55 31.98 -8.07
C LEU A 781 -16.68 32.52 -6.64
N GLN A 782 -16.69 33.85 -6.46
CA GLN A 782 -17.07 34.47 -5.19
C GLN A 782 -18.59 34.45 -4.99
N ASP A 783 -19.36 34.64 -6.08
CA ASP A 783 -20.83 34.57 -6.02
C ASP A 783 -21.35 33.12 -5.87
N ASP A 784 -20.65 32.15 -6.48
CA ASP A 784 -20.99 30.73 -6.43
C ASP A 784 -19.72 29.89 -6.17
N PRO A 785 -19.29 29.77 -4.92
CA PRO A 785 -18.11 28.96 -4.58
C PRO A 785 -18.25 27.46 -4.93
N ALA A 786 -19.47 26.91 -4.99
CA ALA A 786 -19.69 25.53 -5.37
C ALA A 786 -19.26 25.25 -6.83
N ALA A 787 -19.25 26.28 -7.67
CA ALA A 787 -18.72 26.15 -9.03
C ALA A 787 -17.22 25.84 -9.10
N LEU A 788 -16.46 26.01 -8.00
CA LEU A 788 -15.05 25.56 -7.91
C LEU A 788 -14.91 24.04 -8.07
N GLU A 789 -15.90 23.25 -7.64
CA GLU A 789 -15.91 21.80 -7.80
C GLU A 789 -16.07 21.38 -9.27
N THR A 790 -16.65 22.24 -10.09
CA THR A 790 -16.81 21.99 -11.54
C THR A 790 -15.53 22.24 -12.34
N LEU A 791 -14.56 22.94 -11.76
CA LEU A 791 -13.26 23.15 -12.38
C LEU A 791 -12.45 21.85 -12.33
N VAL A 792 -12.22 21.26 -13.48
CA VAL A 792 -11.41 20.04 -13.60
C VAL A 792 -9.95 20.38 -13.25
N PRO A 793 -9.38 19.81 -12.17
CA PRO A 793 -7.97 19.99 -11.89
C PRO A 793 -7.10 19.39 -13.01
N ALA A 794 -5.89 19.92 -13.18
CA ALA A 794 -4.92 19.27 -14.06
C ALA A 794 -4.70 17.82 -13.59
N THR A 795 -5.00 16.86 -14.46
CA THR A 795 -4.81 15.44 -14.16
C THR A 795 -3.32 15.15 -14.20
N LEU A 796 -2.81 14.59 -13.11
CA LEU A 796 -1.41 14.16 -13.03
C LEU A 796 -1.29 12.73 -13.54
N PRO A 797 -0.43 12.45 -14.54
CA PRO A 797 -0.09 11.08 -14.87
C PRO A 797 0.50 10.36 -13.65
N PRO A 798 0.26 9.04 -13.46
CA PRO A 798 0.78 8.29 -12.35
C PRO A 798 2.28 8.49 -12.18
N GLY A 799 2.74 8.56 -10.92
CA GLY A 799 4.16 8.75 -10.59
C GLY A 799 4.99 7.53 -10.93
N SER A 800 6.27 7.77 -11.21
CA SER A 800 7.33 6.79 -11.16
C SER A 800 8.06 6.96 -9.84
N PRO A 801 8.45 5.91 -9.19
CA PRO A 801 8.50 4.52 -9.56
C PRO A 801 7.25 3.71 -9.23
N ILE A 802 6.25 4.20 -8.56
CA ILE A 802 5.02 3.46 -8.29
C ILE A 802 3.84 4.38 -8.08
N GLY A 803 2.62 3.87 -8.38
CA GLY A 803 1.42 4.45 -7.85
C GLY A 803 1.46 4.42 -6.33
N SER A 804 1.51 5.57 -5.67
CA SER A 804 1.13 5.67 -4.27
C SER A 804 -0.31 5.20 -4.14
N TYR A 805 -0.66 4.56 -3.02
CA TYR A 805 -2.04 4.55 -2.58
C TYR A 805 -2.50 6.01 -2.60
N SER A 806 -3.33 6.39 -3.55
CA SER A 806 -4.18 7.55 -3.35
C SER A 806 -5.26 7.06 -2.40
N GLU A 807 -5.14 7.44 -1.15
CA GLU A 807 -6.27 7.41 -0.25
C GLU A 807 -7.45 8.18 -0.83
#